data_8b5f1737e2488222506bc87b9e7989f2
#
_entry.id   8b5f1737e2488222506bc87b9e7989f2
#
_cell.length_a   1.000
_cell.length_b   1.000
_cell.length_c   1.000
_cell.angle_alpha   90.00
_cell.angle_beta   90.00
_cell.angle_gamma   90.00
#
_symmetry.space_group_name_H-M   'P 1'
#
loop_
_entity.id
_entity.type
_entity.pdbx_description
1 polymer ?
#
loop_
_entity_poly.entity_id
_entity_poly.type
_entity_poly.pdbx_seq_one_letter_code
_entity_poly.pdbx_strand_id
1 'polypeptide(L)'
;MRSGSPKRVAPAPAARSLALATLLAPCAFGPLAAQAVERPATRDTAARDSATGEPHDLPRDTYADPGVADLIRRARAERYARARGLQSFEVTFRERIYAGLSGRVVRRERAVFHQERAARIHWDSDGDRIVRWLGVRRGVPIAGIGTEFDEEPRTDDVFDLDFEFLDPAEDRIFLGNEWALHPLADSAGYHYRYRSGDTLRIRFAGADRTVTLVEAVVEPREARFDRIVGSLWFDLDDALLVRAAYRPAIEYDFAREEPEDADEVPGFVKPIRARVEYITLDYGFQELRWWLPNRMAFDGTATIANYASMPVRFEWTFEDYSIDQPQTLDPGEDALPEGWTRWVEQDVEVEDAEGEGGSGDVPQPAEDDSLPSRDTRVIHIVPPVDSLLAAPELPEPLFAGSVDAFDDEELDQLRARLGKIDVPRPELPGPQLLAGPLPGLLRYNRVEGISTGARFEWPTGEATSFEVTGRIGVPEWEPGAELRFVRETATGRLGVGVYRRLTDLGDWGRPLGVGNSVNTLLTGYDDGLYFRETGIELFAGHGGARSSWELTLFGERQQTAPKTTNVSLPDSWGERILPPNVSAERGEIAGVSGRLRMFSGVDPGDPIVSGTLWGEAAAGDFDYGRLALSTALTVPFPAQWTLALEAGSGTVFGHPPLQRLYHLGGPYTLRAFEPGAAAGQAFWLARAELGKGFRVASNDGYGIGGSTFRVVAFGDAAWAGDRDAFGTEGWRASLGAGFSVMDGLLRFDIAHAVRGGDAWFLHIYADGLM
;
A
#
# COMPACT_ATOMS: atom_id res chain seq x y z
N MET A 1 -10.94 -11.87 -56.65
CA MET A 1 -10.90 -10.90 -55.56
C MET A 1 -10.67 -11.70 -54.28
N ARG A 2 -9.43 -11.65 -53.76
CA ARG A 2 -9.02 -12.40 -52.56
C ARG A 2 -9.15 -11.46 -51.35
N SER A 3 -9.99 -11.82 -50.42
CA SER A 3 -10.11 -11.14 -49.12
C SER A 3 -8.89 -11.54 -48.24
N GLY A 4 -8.06 -10.58 -47.91
CA GLY A 4 -6.97 -10.74 -46.95
C GLY A 4 -7.46 -10.43 -45.54
N SER A 5 -7.35 -11.42 -44.67
CA SER A 5 -7.57 -11.23 -43.22
C SER A 5 -6.42 -10.39 -42.62
N PRO A 6 -6.69 -9.49 -41.67
CA PRO A 6 -5.64 -8.75 -40.99
C PRO A 6 -4.90 -9.67 -40.01
N LYS A 7 -3.58 -9.71 -40.11
CA LYS A 7 -2.70 -10.36 -39.13
C LYS A 7 -2.81 -9.62 -37.81
N ARG A 8 -3.19 -10.33 -36.75
CA ARG A 8 -3.08 -9.83 -35.37
C ARG A 8 -1.59 -9.65 -35.06
N VAL A 9 -1.22 -8.42 -34.74
CA VAL A 9 0.08 -8.08 -34.18
C VAL A 9 0.02 -8.44 -32.70
N ALA A 10 0.92 -9.28 -32.23
CA ALA A 10 1.08 -9.59 -30.82
C ALA A 10 1.42 -8.33 -30.04
N PRO A 11 0.83 -8.08 -28.87
CA PRO A 11 1.20 -6.94 -28.04
C PRO A 11 2.60 -7.11 -27.47
N ALA A 12 3.32 -6.00 -27.37
CA ALA A 12 4.69 -5.95 -26.89
C ALA A 12 4.80 -6.35 -25.41
N PRO A 13 5.92 -6.91 -24.95
CA PRO A 13 6.12 -7.48 -23.61
C PRO A 13 6.05 -6.47 -22.44
N ALA A 14 5.94 -5.18 -22.71
CA ALA A 14 5.83 -4.14 -21.65
C ALA A 14 4.57 -4.21 -20.79
N ALA A 15 3.56 -5.01 -21.16
CA ALA A 15 2.30 -5.15 -20.42
C ALA A 15 2.41 -6.11 -19.21
N ARG A 16 3.42 -6.99 -19.17
CA ARG A 16 3.61 -7.95 -18.07
C ARG A 16 4.24 -7.33 -16.82
N SER A 17 5.01 -6.26 -16.96
CA SER A 17 5.74 -5.60 -15.88
C SER A 17 4.85 -4.78 -14.90
N LEU A 18 3.57 -4.57 -15.21
CA LEU A 18 2.62 -3.87 -14.33
C LEU A 18 1.87 -4.81 -13.37
N ALA A 19 1.97 -6.13 -13.59
CA ALA A 19 1.25 -7.14 -12.82
C ALA A 19 1.67 -7.23 -11.33
N LEU A 20 2.78 -6.62 -10.96
CA LEU A 20 3.34 -6.76 -9.61
C LEU A 20 2.82 -5.75 -8.59
N ALA A 21 2.25 -4.63 -9.02
CA ALA A 21 1.39 -3.83 -8.12
C ALA A 21 0.12 -4.62 -7.74
N THR A 22 -0.15 -5.72 -8.44
CA THR A 22 -1.29 -6.63 -8.26
C THR A 22 -1.10 -7.63 -7.13
N LEU A 23 0.11 -7.86 -6.63
CA LEU A 23 0.39 -8.83 -5.56
C LEU A 23 -0.20 -8.46 -4.20
N LEU A 24 -0.52 -7.18 -3.98
CA LEU A 24 -1.22 -6.73 -2.77
C LEU A 24 -2.48 -5.90 -3.05
N ALA A 25 -2.87 -5.76 -4.31
CA ALA A 25 -4.13 -5.14 -4.69
C ALA A 25 -4.79 -6.03 -5.75
N PRO A 26 -5.56 -7.04 -5.36
CA PRO A 26 -6.21 -7.97 -6.31
C PRO A 26 -7.07 -7.31 -7.36
N CYS A 27 -7.25 -6.00 -7.31
CA CYS A 27 -8.17 -5.29 -8.22
C CYS A 27 -7.78 -3.84 -8.56
N ALA A 28 -6.58 -3.34 -8.25
CA ALA A 28 -6.24 -1.95 -8.55
C ALA A 28 -5.96 -1.68 -10.04
N PHE A 29 -5.75 -2.71 -10.83
CA PHE A 29 -5.57 -2.62 -12.28
C PHE A 29 -6.34 -3.77 -12.91
N GLY A 30 -7.43 -3.44 -13.57
CA GLY A 30 -8.25 -4.38 -14.33
C GLY A 30 -7.44 -5.14 -15.40
N PRO A 31 -8.03 -5.96 -16.21
CA PRO A 31 -7.72 -7.31 -16.69
C PRO A 31 -6.38 -7.46 -17.46
N LEU A 32 -5.25 -7.24 -16.83
CA LEU A 32 -3.95 -7.64 -17.36
C LEU A 32 -3.47 -8.99 -16.79
N ALA A 33 -4.19 -9.54 -15.81
CA ALA A 33 -3.85 -10.79 -15.15
C ALA A 33 -4.64 -12.02 -15.65
N ALA A 34 -5.62 -11.84 -16.51
CA ALA A 34 -6.39 -12.95 -17.11
C ALA A 34 -5.73 -13.55 -18.36
N GLN A 35 -4.43 -13.40 -18.56
CA GLN A 35 -3.69 -14.35 -19.38
C GLN A 35 -3.01 -15.31 -18.41
N ALA A 36 -3.43 -16.56 -18.45
CA ALA A 36 -2.87 -17.65 -17.71
C ALA A 36 -1.34 -17.46 -17.57
N VAL A 37 -0.91 -17.06 -16.39
CA VAL A 37 0.44 -17.30 -15.93
C VAL A 37 0.49 -18.83 -15.92
N GLU A 38 1.19 -19.41 -16.88
CA GLU A 38 1.63 -20.79 -16.76
C GLU A 38 2.24 -20.88 -15.38
N ARG A 39 1.56 -21.57 -14.49
CA ARG A 39 2.08 -21.89 -13.16
C ARG A 39 3.42 -22.54 -13.40
N PRO A 40 4.56 -21.97 -13.00
CA PRO A 40 5.76 -22.76 -12.95
C PRO A 40 5.42 -23.88 -11.98
N ALA A 41 5.29 -25.09 -12.49
CA ALA A 41 5.30 -26.26 -11.65
C ALA A 41 6.61 -26.15 -10.87
N THR A 42 6.52 -25.70 -9.62
CA THR A 42 7.62 -25.80 -8.68
C THR A 42 7.92 -27.29 -8.63
N ARG A 43 8.90 -27.68 -9.44
CA ARG A 43 9.50 -28.99 -9.35
C ARG A 43 10.11 -29.08 -7.97
N ASP A 44 9.30 -29.47 -7.01
CA ASP A 44 9.76 -30.05 -5.78
C ASP A 44 10.29 -31.45 -6.14
N THR A 45 11.48 -31.46 -6.78
CA THR A 45 12.18 -32.69 -7.13
C THR A 45 12.56 -33.51 -5.89
N ALA A 46 12.44 -32.95 -4.69
CA ALA A 46 12.64 -33.68 -3.44
C ALA A 46 11.39 -34.47 -3.00
N ALA A 47 10.18 -34.06 -3.38
CA ALA A 47 8.95 -34.74 -2.98
C ALA A 47 8.57 -35.91 -3.92
N ARG A 48 9.07 -35.93 -5.17
CA ARG A 48 8.76 -36.99 -6.14
C ARG A 48 9.61 -38.27 -6.03
N ASP A 49 10.75 -38.21 -5.33
CA ASP A 49 11.56 -39.41 -5.08
C ASP A 49 11.08 -40.28 -3.90
N SER A 50 10.01 -39.86 -3.17
CA SER A 50 9.53 -40.56 -2.00
C SER A 50 8.27 -41.41 -2.22
N ALA A 51 7.70 -41.48 -3.42
CA ALA A 51 6.49 -42.29 -3.69
C ALA A 51 6.73 -43.82 -3.70
N THR A 52 7.96 -44.30 -3.51
CA THR A 52 8.28 -45.74 -3.38
C THR A 52 9.28 -46.04 -2.27
N GLY A 53 9.55 -45.10 -1.36
CA GLY A 53 10.48 -45.30 -0.22
C GLY A 53 9.73 -45.46 1.07
N GLU A 54 10.28 -46.29 1.99
CA GLU A 54 9.85 -46.39 3.38
C GLU A 54 9.63 -45.00 3.98
N PRO A 55 8.67 -44.81 4.94
CA PRO A 55 8.41 -43.52 5.56
C PRO A 55 9.72 -42.98 6.13
N HIS A 56 10.29 -41.95 5.54
CA HIS A 56 11.46 -41.27 6.08
C HIS A 56 11.06 -40.72 7.46
N ASP A 57 11.81 -41.08 8.50
CA ASP A 57 11.59 -40.55 9.85
C ASP A 57 11.68 -39.02 9.80
N LEU A 58 10.62 -38.36 10.31
CA LEU A 58 10.64 -36.90 10.46
C LEU A 58 11.86 -36.46 11.27
N PRO A 59 12.42 -35.26 11.01
CA PRO A 59 13.51 -34.72 11.82
C PRO A 59 13.16 -34.76 13.31
N ARG A 60 14.12 -35.14 14.14
CA ARG A 60 13.89 -35.35 15.59
C ARG A 60 13.41 -34.12 16.35
N ASP A 61 13.65 -32.93 15.80
CA ASP A 61 13.27 -31.63 16.34
C ASP A 61 11.96 -31.09 15.76
N THR A 62 11.18 -31.91 15.06
CA THR A 62 9.90 -31.50 14.47
C THR A 62 8.89 -31.10 15.56
N TYR A 63 8.87 -31.85 16.68
CA TYR A 63 7.96 -31.57 17.78
C TYR A 63 8.76 -31.32 19.04
N ALA A 64 8.54 -30.19 19.71
CA ALA A 64 9.22 -29.84 20.96
C ALA A 64 8.86 -30.73 22.13
N ASP A 65 7.63 -31.26 22.13
CA ASP A 65 7.11 -32.14 23.18
C ASP A 65 6.06 -33.14 22.65
N PRO A 66 5.79 -34.23 23.39
CA PRO A 66 4.80 -35.25 22.98
C PRO A 66 3.37 -34.71 22.85
N GLY A 67 3.01 -33.65 23.61
CA GLY A 67 1.67 -33.06 23.58
C GLY A 67 1.36 -32.41 22.25
N VAL A 68 2.27 -31.59 21.77
CA VAL A 68 2.11 -30.94 20.45
C VAL A 68 2.19 -31.99 19.32
N ALA A 69 3.01 -33.03 19.46
CA ALA A 69 3.07 -34.13 18.49
C ALA A 69 1.73 -34.85 18.35
N ASP A 70 1.09 -35.16 19.49
CA ASP A 70 -0.22 -35.79 19.50
C ASP A 70 -1.30 -34.88 18.94
N LEU A 71 -1.29 -33.61 19.32
CA LEU A 71 -2.24 -32.60 18.84
C LEU A 71 -2.19 -32.46 17.30
N ILE A 72 -1.01 -32.25 16.74
CA ILE A 72 -0.84 -32.07 15.29
C ILE A 72 -1.24 -33.32 14.51
N ARG A 73 -0.90 -34.53 15.02
CA ARG A 73 -1.31 -35.79 14.39
C ARG A 73 -2.82 -35.94 14.37
N ARG A 74 -3.51 -35.67 15.52
CA ARG A 74 -4.97 -35.69 15.58
C ARG A 74 -5.60 -34.64 14.68
N ALA A 75 -5.07 -33.41 14.69
CA ALA A 75 -5.56 -32.32 13.87
C ALA A 75 -5.50 -32.63 12.35
N ARG A 76 -4.42 -33.26 11.90
CA ARG A 76 -4.33 -33.75 10.50
C ARG A 76 -5.40 -34.79 10.20
N ALA A 77 -5.53 -35.83 11.06
CA ALA A 77 -6.51 -36.89 10.85
C ALA A 77 -7.95 -36.35 10.83
N GLU A 78 -8.29 -35.47 11.78
CA GLU A 78 -9.63 -34.90 11.90
C GLU A 78 -9.95 -33.96 10.74
N ARG A 79 -8.97 -33.19 10.25
CA ARG A 79 -9.14 -32.32 9.10
C ARG A 79 -9.68 -33.06 7.88
N TYR A 80 -9.02 -34.16 7.47
CA TYR A 80 -9.47 -34.99 6.34
C TYR A 80 -10.74 -35.80 6.65
N ALA A 81 -10.94 -36.23 7.91
CA ALA A 81 -12.16 -36.97 8.28
C ALA A 81 -13.40 -36.08 8.19
N ARG A 82 -13.30 -34.84 8.60
CA ARG A 82 -14.42 -33.90 8.58
C ARG A 82 -14.70 -33.34 7.17
N ALA A 83 -13.70 -33.07 6.36
CA ALA A 83 -13.90 -32.76 4.96
C ALA A 83 -14.81 -33.76 4.25
N ARG A 84 -14.67 -35.05 4.59
CA ARG A 84 -15.54 -36.13 4.07
C ARG A 84 -16.93 -36.19 4.69
N GLY A 85 -17.11 -35.60 5.86
CA GLY A 85 -18.40 -35.64 6.60
C GLY A 85 -19.36 -34.50 6.29
N LEU A 86 -18.86 -33.39 5.74
CA LEU A 86 -19.65 -32.25 5.37
C LEU A 86 -20.16 -32.45 3.92
N GLN A 87 -21.49 -32.51 3.75
CA GLN A 87 -22.08 -32.74 2.43
C GLN A 87 -22.29 -31.44 1.67
N SER A 88 -22.89 -30.44 2.32
CA SER A 88 -23.15 -29.14 1.72
C SER A 88 -23.34 -28.07 2.80
N PHE A 89 -23.16 -26.82 2.43
CA PHE A 89 -23.57 -25.68 3.24
C PHE A 89 -23.94 -24.49 2.35
N GLU A 90 -24.72 -23.58 2.89
CA GLU A 90 -24.96 -22.27 2.35
C GLU A 90 -24.48 -21.23 3.35
N VAL A 91 -23.83 -20.16 2.88
CA VAL A 91 -23.26 -19.11 3.73
C VAL A 91 -23.39 -17.74 3.08
N THR A 92 -23.59 -16.71 3.87
CA THR A 92 -23.50 -15.32 3.43
C THR A 92 -22.05 -14.86 3.56
N PHE A 93 -21.44 -14.62 2.44
CA PHE A 93 -20.09 -14.08 2.29
C PHE A 93 -20.14 -12.56 2.16
N ARG A 94 -19.25 -11.87 2.85
CA ARG A 94 -18.99 -10.44 2.64
C ARG A 94 -17.49 -10.20 2.58
N GLU A 95 -17.12 -9.36 1.65
CA GLU A 95 -15.72 -8.91 1.47
C GLU A 95 -15.66 -7.41 1.51
N ARG A 96 -14.57 -6.89 2.07
CA ARG A 96 -14.16 -5.51 1.95
C ARG A 96 -12.66 -5.43 1.80
N ILE A 97 -12.23 -4.68 0.78
CA ILE A 97 -10.82 -4.45 0.43
C ILE A 97 -10.55 -2.96 0.43
N TYR A 98 -9.38 -2.60 0.89
CA TYR A 98 -8.85 -1.26 0.83
C TYR A 98 -7.38 -1.28 0.41
N ALA A 99 -7.00 -0.38 -0.52
CA ALA A 99 -5.62 -0.07 -0.82
C ALA A 99 -5.39 1.44 -0.78
N GLY A 100 -4.33 1.85 -0.12
CA GLY A 100 -3.92 3.25 0.01
C GLY A 100 -2.61 3.56 -0.70
N LEU A 101 -2.31 4.85 -0.87
CA LEU A 101 -1.01 5.36 -1.28
C LEU A 101 -0.47 6.26 -0.16
N SER A 102 0.69 5.92 0.35
CA SER A 102 1.39 6.64 1.40
C SER A 102 2.87 6.81 1.08
N GLY A 103 3.67 7.31 2.01
CA GLY A 103 5.11 7.43 1.84
C GLY A 103 5.59 8.84 1.52
N ARG A 104 6.76 8.93 0.87
CA ARG A 104 7.43 10.22 0.63
C ARG A 104 6.82 11.04 -0.50
N VAL A 105 5.96 10.45 -1.33
CA VAL A 105 5.35 11.12 -2.49
C VAL A 105 4.09 11.90 -2.15
N VAL A 106 3.43 11.59 -1.04
CA VAL A 106 2.17 12.22 -0.61
C VAL A 106 2.27 12.78 0.81
N ARG A 107 1.48 13.82 1.12
CA ARG A 107 1.42 14.43 2.46
C ARG A 107 0.60 13.62 3.45
N ARG A 108 -0.41 12.92 2.96
CA ARG A 108 -1.33 12.05 3.70
C ARG A 108 -1.53 10.76 2.93
N GLU A 109 -1.96 9.71 3.60
CA GLU A 109 -2.45 8.52 2.93
C GLU A 109 -3.68 8.88 2.08
N ARG A 110 -3.73 8.39 0.85
CA ARG A 110 -4.84 8.57 -0.09
C ARG A 110 -5.39 7.21 -0.48
N ALA A 111 -6.70 7.05 -0.46
CA ALA A 111 -7.33 5.83 -0.95
C ALA A 111 -7.09 5.70 -2.46
N VAL A 112 -6.49 4.59 -2.87
CA VAL A 112 -6.25 4.24 -4.28
C VAL A 112 -7.38 3.37 -4.79
N PHE A 113 -7.80 2.41 -3.98
CA PHE A 113 -8.79 1.41 -4.33
C PHE A 113 -9.58 0.99 -3.10
N HIS A 114 -10.86 0.74 -3.29
CA HIS A 114 -11.69 -0.01 -2.35
C HIS A 114 -12.71 -0.87 -3.09
N GLN A 115 -13.10 -1.97 -2.49
CA GLN A 115 -14.14 -2.85 -3.00
C GLN A 115 -14.88 -3.49 -1.84
N GLU A 116 -16.19 -3.53 -1.94
CA GLU A 116 -17.08 -4.27 -1.06
C GLU A 116 -17.94 -5.19 -1.91
N ARG A 117 -18.01 -6.46 -1.49
CA ARG A 117 -18.83 -7.48 -2.15
C ARG A 117 -19.67 -8.24 -1.13
N ALA A 118 -20.84 -8.68 -1.55
CA ALA A 118 -21.68 -9.59 -0.77
C ALA A 118 -22.26 -10.66 -1.68
N ALA A 119 -22.22 -11.91 -1.26
CA ALA A 119 -22.76 -13.03 -2.01
C ALA A 119 -23.34 -14.09 -1.06
N ARG A 120 -24.27 -14.88 -1.55
CA ARG A 120 -24.68 -16.13 -0.93
C ARG A 120 -24.04 -17.29 -1.67
N ILE A 121 -23.22 -18.05 -0.98
CA ILE A 121 -22.43 -19.15 -1.53
C ILE A 121 -23.05 -20.46 -1.09
N HIS A 122 -23.40 -21.31 -2.04
CA HIS A 122 -23.71 -22.71 -1.81
C HIS A 122 -22.50 -23.54 -2.22
N TRP A 123 -22.00 -24.34 -1.29
CA TRP A 123 -20.91 -25.29 -1.48
C TRP A 123 -21.43 -26.71 -1.34
N ASP A 124 -21.00 -27.61 -2.21
CA ASP A 124 -21.36 -29.01 -2.23
C ASP A 124 -20.09 -29.88 -2.23
N SER A 125 -20.14 -31.02 -1.53
CA SER A 125 -19.02 -31.98 -1.47
C SER A 125 -18.70 -32.62 -2.84
N ASP A 126 -19.64 -32.59 -3.78
CA ASP A 126 -19.43 -33.07 -5.13
C ASP A 126 -18.68 -32.08 -6.04
N GLY A 127 -18.33 -30.90 -5.51
CA GLY A 127 -17.46 -29.95 -6.14
C GLY A 127 -18.15 -28.73 -6.77
N ASP A 128 -19.47 -28.78 -7.04
CA ASP A 128 -20.19 -27.64 -7.60
C ASP A 128 -20.36 -26.53 -6.55
N ARG A 129 -20.18 -25.28 -6.97
CA ARG A 129 -20.37 -24.08 -6.16
C ARG A 129 -21.33 -23.12 -6.87
N ILE A 130 -22.34 -22.63 -6.16
CA ILE A 130 -23.27 -21.65 -6.71
C ILE A 130 -23.09 -20.35 -5.93
N VAL A 131 -22.68 -19.30 -6.63
CA VAL A 131 -22.45 -17.96 -6.08
C VAL A 131 -23.57 -17.04 -6.55
N ARG A 132 -24.47 -16.71 -5.65
CA ARG A 132 -25.52 -15.72 -5.91
C ARG A 132 -25.05 -14.38 -5.36
N TRP A 133 -24.67 -13.49 -6.24
CA TRP A 133 -24.24 -12.14 -5.88
C TRP A 133 -25.42 -11.33 -5.33
N LEU A 134 -25.20 -10.65 -4.23
CA LEU A 134 -26.16 -9.79 -3.56
C LEU A 134 -25.84 -8.32 -3.77
N GLY A 135 -24.57 -7.96 -3.65
CA GLY A 135 -24.11 -6.60 -3.81
C GLY A 135 -22.64 -6.50 -4.20
N VAL A 136 -22.32 -5.45 -4.94
CA VAL A 136 -20.95 -5.09 -5.31
C VAL A 136 -20.83 -3.57 -5.34
N ARG A 137 -19.77 -3.04 -4.71
CA ARG A 137 -19.39 -1.63 -4.78
C ARG A 137 -17.88 -1.56 -4.92
N ARG A 138 -17.39 -0.78 -5.86
CA ARG A 138 -15.98 -0.63 -6.17
C ARG A 138 -15.65 0.84 -6.43
N GLY A 139 -14.49 1.32 -5.98
CA GLY A 139 -14.05 2.67 -6.23
C GLY A 139 -12.55 2.78 -6.38
N VAL A 140 -12.13 3.74 -7.22
CA VAL A 140 -10.73 4.14 -7.39
C VAL A 140 -10.61 5.65 -7.07
N PRO A 141 -10.63 6.03 -5.79
CA PRO A 141 -10.78 7.43 -5.38
C PRO A 141 -9.68 8.34 -5.91
N ILE A 142 -8.45 7.87 -6.00
CA ILE A 142 -7.31 8.66 -6.54
C ILE A 142 -7.50 9.02 -8.01
N ALA A 143 -8.18 8.18 -8.78
CA ALA A 143 -8.57 8.48 -10.16
C ALA A 143 -9.90 9.24 -10.22
N GLY A 144 -10.57 9.44 -9.08
CA GLY A 144 -11.87 10.07 -8.96
C GLY A 144 -13.01 9.25 -9.53
N ILE A 145 -12.80 7.97 -9.70
CA ILE A 145 -13.84 7.04 -10.12
C ILE A 145 -14.66 6.68 -8.88
N GLY A 146 -15.89 7.18 -8.84
CA GLY A 146 -16.82 6.83 -7.78
C GLY A 146 -17.43 5.44 -8.01
N THR A 147 -18.29 5.07 -7.09
CA THR A 147 -18.95 3.76 -6.95
C THR A 147 -19.95 3.40 -8.06
N GLU A 148 -20.06 4.18 -9.13
CA GLU A 148 -20.98 3.92 -10.22
C GLU A 148 -20.21 3.18 -11.33
N PHE A 149 -20.69 1.99 -11.67
CA PHE A 149 -20.30 1.32 -12.90
C PHE A 149 -20.99 2.05 -14.04
N ASP A 150 -20.24 2.81 -14.86
CA ASP A 150 -20.78 3.48 -16.04
C ASP A 150 -21.03 2.51 -17.22
N GLU A 151 -20.51 1.28 -17.13
CA GLU A 151 -20.71 0.19 -18.09
C GLU A 151 -20.97 -1.11 -17.32
N GLU A 152 -21.65 -2.07 -17.94
CA GLU A 152 -21.82 -3.41 -17.38
C GLU A 152 -20.42 -3.95 -17.01
N PRO A 153 -20.19 -4.28 -15.73
CA PRO A 153 -18.91 -4.83 -15.32
C PRO A 153 -18.63 -6.06 -16.17
N ARG A 154 -17.46 -6.10 -16.81
CA ARG A 154 -17.05 -7.33 -17.47
C ARG A 154 -17.01 -8.40 -16.40
N THR A 155 -17.74 -9.46 -16.63
CA THR A 155 -18.06 -10.51 -15.68
C THR A 155 -16.83 -11.13 -15.01
N ASP A 156 -15.70 -11.15 -15.70
CA ASP A 156 -14.52 -11.92 -15.32
C ASP A 156 -13.68 -11.26 -14.20
N ASP A 157 -13.74 -9.93 -13.99
CA ASP A 157 -12.82 -9.23 -13.08
C ASP A 157 -13.43 -8.87 -11.71
N VAL A 158 -14.74 -8.71 -11.63
CA VAL A 158 -15.42 -8.23 -10.41
C VAL A 158 -15.97 -9.38 -9.59
N PHE A 159 -16.24 -10.50 -10.24
CA PHE A 159 -16.91 -11.65 -9.66
C PHE A 159 -15.99 -12.86 -9.47
N ASP A 160 -14.71 -12.70 -9.77
CA ASP A 160 -13.70 -13.72 -9.47
C ASP A 160 -13.51 -13.83 -7.95
N LEU A 161 -13.66 -15.03 -7.43
CA LEU A 161 -13.45 -15.39 -6.04
C LEU A 161 -12.71 -16.73 -6.00
N ASP A 162 -11.51 -16.74 -5.47
CA ASP A 162 -10.80 -17.97 -5.18
C ASP A 162 -11.41 -18.62 -3.93
N PHE A 163 -12.08 -19.74 -4.12
CA PHE A 163 -12.74 -20.48 -3.06
C PHE A 163 -11.92 -21.67 -2.52
N GLU A 164 -10.70 -21.90 -2.99
CA GLU A 164 -9.88 -23.03 -2.55
C GLU A 164 -9.65 -23.01 -1.04
N PHE A 165 -9.59 -21.85 -0.41
CA PHE A 165 -9.45 -21.72 1.05
C PHE A 165 -10.65 -22.25 1.85
N LEU A 166 -11.83 -22.44 1.22
CA LEU A 166 -13.00 -23.07 1.86
C LEU A 166 -12.91 -24.60 1.85
N ASP A 167 -12.00 -25.17 1.08
CA ASP A 167 -11.77 -26.63 1.10
C ASP A 167 -10.99 -27.02 2.38
N PRO A 168 -11.61 -27.74 3.30
CA PRO A 168 -10.90 -28.14 4.51
C PRO A 168 -9.75 -29.13 4.26
N ALA A 169 -9.63 -29.71 3.07
CA ALA A 169 -8.56 -30.62 2.68
C ALA A 169 -7.38 -29.93 1.94
N GLU A 170 -7.49 -28.64 1.62
CA GLU A 170 -6.45 -27.92 0.88
C GLU A 170 -5.11 -27.86 1.65
N ASP A 171 -4.05 -28.39 1.07
CA ASP A 171 -2.70 -28.44 1.67
C ASP A 171 -1.91 -27.14 1.54
N ARG A 172 -2.54 -26.08 1.08
CA ARG A 172 -1.99 -24.73 0.98
C ARG A 172 -2.73 -23.78 1.93
N ILE A 173 -2.07 -22.74 2.37
CA ILE A 173 -2.64 -21.66 3.17
C ILE A 173 -2.42 -20.32 2.46
N PHE A 174 -3.46 -19.49 2.47
CA PHE A 174 -3.50 -18.24 1.71
C PHE A 174 -2.56 -17.17 2.30
N LEU A 175 -1.84 -16.46 1.44
CA LEU A 175 -0.94 -15.35 1.78
C LEU A 175 -1.32 -14.02 1.09
N GLY A 176 -2.50 -13.92 0.56
CA GLY A 176 -2.97 -12.79 -0.25
C GLY A 176 -3.18 -13.21 -1.70
N ASN A 177 -2.24 -13.09 -2.58
CA ASN A 177 -2.27 -13.65 -3.95
C ASN A 177 -1.37 -14.88 -4.11
N GLU A 178 -0.67 -15.25 -3.05
CA GLU A 178 0.25 -16.36 -3.04
C GLU A 178 -0.17 -17.38 -2.00
N TRP A 179 0.38 -18.58 -2.13
CA TRP A 179 0.08 -19.70 -1.26
C TRP A 179 1.33 -20.18 -0.54
N ALA A 180 1.18 -20.57 0.71
CA ALA A 180 2.21 -21.24 1.47
C ALA A 180 1.80 -22.68 1.77
N LEU A 181 2.78 -23.52 2.10
CA LEU A 181 2.51 -24.87 2.59
C LEU A 181 1.72 -24.80 3.91
N HIS A 182 0.56 -25.47 3.93
CA HIS A 182 -0.28 -25.55 5.13
C HIS A 182 0.44 -26.32 6.25
N PRO A 183 0.50 -25.80 7.48
CA PRO A 183 1.19 -26.49 8.58
C PRO A 183 0.62 -27.86 8.94
N LEU A 184 -0.61 -28.15 8.51
CA LEU A 184 -1.23 -29.46 8.71
C LEU A 184 -1.13 -30.37 7.47
N ALA A 185 -0.44 -29.97 6.39
CA ALA A 185 -0.16 -30.84 5.27
C ALA A 185 0.72 -32.03 5.69
N ASP A 186 0.63 -33.15 4.97
CA ASP A 186 1.39 -34.37 5.31
C ASP A 186 2.90 -34.16 5.29
N SER A 187 3.40 -33.36 4.33
CA SER A 187 4.82 -33.00 4.21
C SER A 187 5.29 -31.95 5.20
N ALA A 188 4.38 -31.26 5.90
CA ALA A 188 4.69 -30.08 6.71
C ALA A 188 5.74 -30.33 7.81
N GLY A 189 5.85 -31.54 8.35
CA GLY A 189 6.85 -31.89 9.38
C GLY A 189 8.30 -31.79 8.91
N TYR A 190 8.56 -31.81 7.61
CA TYR A 190 9.89 -31.57 7.03
C TYR A 190 10.24 -30.09 6.92
N HIS A 191 9.23 -29.21 6.91
CA HIS A 191 9.37 -27.78 6.68
C HIS A 191 9.14 -26.94 7.92
N TYR A 192 8.41 -27.46 8.91
CA TYR A 192 8.06 -26.76 10.14
C TYR A 192 8.51 -27.49 11.40
N ARG A 193 8.66 -26.73 12.47
CA ARG A 193 8.77 -27.18 13.85
C ARG A 193 7.53 -26.74 14.61
N TYR A 194 7.11 -27.53 15.57
CA TYR A 194 5.91 -27.27 16.37
C TYR A 194 6.26 -27.24 17.83
N ARG A 195 5.75 -26.24 18.53
CA ARG A 195 5.93 -26.05 19.97
C ARG A 195 4.58 -25.82 20.63
N SER A 196 4.35 -26.38 21.80
CA SER A 196 3.19 -26.06 22.64
C SER A 196 3.23 -24.58 23.04
N GLY A 197 2.10 -23.92 22.94
CA GLY A 197 1.89 -22.55 23.36
C GLY A 197 0.94 -22.46 24.57
N ASP A 198 0.09 -21.44 24.55
CA ASP A 198 -0.85 -21.15 25.61
C ASP A 198 -2.10 -22.07 25.60
N THR A 199 -2.84 -22.06 26.70
CA THR A 199 -4.13 -22.77 26.82
C THR A 199 -5.20 -21.79 27.28
N LEU A 200 -6.32 -21.76 26.57
CA LEU A 200 -7.45 -20.88 26.84
C LEU A 200 -8.72 -21.70 27.07
N ARG A 201 -9.54 -21.33 28.06
CA ARG A 201 -10.85 -21.94 28.30
C ARG A 201 -11.95 -20.94 27.99
N ILE A 202 -12.82 -21.30 27.05
CA ILE A 202 -13.94 -20.46 26.60
C ILE A 202 -15.24 -21.15 27.03
N ARG A 203 -16.11 -20.37 27.70
CA ARG A 203 -17.48 -20.78 27.99
C ARG A 203 -18.45 -20.07 27.07
N PHE A 204 -19.18 -20.80 26.25
CA PHE A 204 -20.15 -20.20 25.35
C PHE A 204 -21.38 -19.71 26.13
N ALA A 205 -21.76 -18.46 25.89
CA ALA A 205 -22.97 -17.90 26.52
C ALA A 205 -24.22 -18.67 26.01
N GLY A 206 -24.99 -19.24 26.93
CA GLY A 206 -26.20 -19.98 26.58
C GLY A 206 -26.01 -21.48 26.30
N ALA A 207 -24.78 -22.00 26.29
CA ALA A 207 -24.48 -23.43 26.27
C ALA A 207 -23.75 -23.84 27.55
N ASP A 208 -24.11 -25.01 28.11
CA ASP A 208 -23.40 -25.57 29.28
C ASP A 208 -22.12 -26.31 28.82
N ARG A 209 -21.45 -25.78 27.80
CA ARG A 209 -20.22 -26.33 27.22
C ARG A 209 -19.06 -25.36 27.44
N THR A 210 -17.98 -25.89 27.98
CA THR A 210 -16.68 -25.18 28.03
C THR A 210 -15.75 -25.86 27.03
N VAL A 211 -15.17 -25.09 26.12
CA VAL A 211 -14.17 -25.55 25.16
C VAL A 211 -12.80 -25.17 25.69
N THR A 212 -11.86 -26.08 25.66
CA THR A 212 -10.45 -25.82 25.98
C THR A 212 -9.68 -25.71 24.68
N LEU A 213 -9.16 -24.52 24.41
CA LEU A 213 -8.31 -24.25 23.26
C LEU A 213 -6.84 -24.40 23.65
N VAL A 214 -6.06 -25.05 22.81
CA VAL A 214 -4.62 -25.21 22.97
C VAL A 214 -3.90 -24.65 21.76
N GLU A 215 -2.82 -23.93 22.00
CA GLU A 215 -2.02 -23.31 20.97
C GLU A 215 -0.88 -24.24 20.54
N ALA A 216 -0.69 -24.36 19.22
CA ALA A 216 0.53 -24.86 18.60
C ALA A 216 1.22 -23.71 17.87
N VAL A 217 2.44 -23.40 18.27
CA VAL A 217 3.28 -22.42 17.61
C VAL A 217 4.02 -23.10 16.48
N VAL A 218 3.95 -22.51 15.28
CA VAL A 218 4.58 -23.00 14.05
C VAL A 218 5.80 -22.16 13.73
N GLU A 219 6.94 -22.82 13.61
CA GLU A 219 8.23 -22.21 13.31
C GLU A 219 8.77 -22.84 12.01
N PRO A 220 9.05 -22.06 10.96
CA PRO A 220 9.61 -22.58 9.72
C PRO A 220 11.06 -23.01 9.92
N ARG A 221 11.50 -24.05 9.19
CA ARG A 221 12.90 -24.48 9.17
C ARG A 221 13.78 -23.60 8.29
N GLU A 222 13.15 -22.96 7.30
CA GLU A 222 13.80 -22.06 6.35
C GLU A 222 13.03 -20.74 6.28
N ALA A 223 13.77 -19.65 6.15
CA ALA A 223 13.19 -18.32 5.97
C ALA A 223 12.83 -18.11 4.51
N ARG A 224 11.64 -18.54 4.11
CA ARG A 224 11.09 -18.39 2.76
C ARG A 224 9.73 -17.70 2.80
N PHE A 225 9.33 -17.08 1.69
CA PHE A 225 8.03 -16.44 1.59
C PHE A 225 6.89 -17.46 1.64
N ASP A 226 7.05 -18.61 0.98
CA ASP A 226 6.10 -19.72 0.94
C ASP A 226 6.07 -20.58 2.21
N ARG A 227 6.65 -20.10 3.31
CA ARG A 227 6.60 -20.72 4.65
C ARG A 227 6.02 -19.70 5.63
N ILE A 228 5.20 -20.20 6.54
CA ILE A 228 4.57 -19.34 7.55
C ILE A 228 5.27 -19.43 8.89
N VAL A 229 5.16 -18.36 9.64
CA VAL A 229 5.38 -18.32 11.08
C VAL A 229 4.07 -17.93 11.73
N GLY A 230 3.62 -18.69 12.73
CA GLY A 230 2.30 -18.42 13.27
C GLY A 230 1.92 -19.19 14.52
N SER A 231 0.70 -18.95 14.93
CA SER A 231 0.01 -19.53 16.08
C SER A 231 -1.30 -20.15 15.61
N LEU A 232 -1.44 -21.44 15.81
CA LEU A 232 -2.63 -22.22 15.48
C LEU A 232 -3.31 -22.67 16.78
N TRP A 233 -4.58 -22.38 16.92
CA TRP A 233 -5.38 -22.72 18.10
C TRP A 233 -6.36 -23.84 17.79
N PHE A 234 -6.34 -24.87 18.58
CA PHE A 234 -7.15 -26.07 18.39
C PHE A 234 -8.08 -26.31 19.57
N ASP A 235 -9.28 -26.81 19.30
CA ASP A 235 -10.10 -27.45 20.32
C ASP A 235 -9.37 -28.72 20.84
N LEU A 236 -9.12 -28.80 22.14
CA LEU A 236 -8.38 -29.90 22.73
C LEU A 236 -9.09 -31.24 22.57
N ASP A 237 -10.42 -31.25 22.63
CA ASP A 237 -11.22 -32.48 22.60
C ASP A 237 -11.27 -33.06 21.19
N ASP A 238 -11.55 -32.21 20.19
CA ASP A 238 -11.75 -32.59 18.79
C ASP A 238 -10.51 -32.38 17.91
N ALA A 239 -9.47 -31.73 18.42
CA ALA A 239 -8.25 -31.33 17.69
C ALA A 239 -8.50 -30.54 16.39
N LEU A 240 -9.59 -29.78 16.34
CA LEU A 240 -9.95 -28.95 15.19
C LEU A 240 -9.40 -27.56 15.32
N LEU A 241 -8.99 -27.00 14.18
CA LEU A 241 -8.51 -25.61 14.07
C LEU A 241 -9.67 -24.64 14.35
N VAL A 242 -9.46 -23.74 15.31
CA VAL A 242 -10.43 -22.74 15.77
C VAL A 242 -9.99 -21.34 15.37
N ARG A 243 -8.68 -21.10 15.40
CA ARG A 243 -8.08 -19.83 15.00
C ARG A 243 -6.68 -20.07 14.45
N ALA A 244 -6.34 -19.37 13.39
CA ALA A 244 -4.96 -19.21 12.92
C ALA A 244 -4.59 -17.74 12.91
N ALA A 245 -3.38 -17.41 13.36
CA ALA A 245 -2.76 -16.09 13.20
C ALA A 245 -1.34 -16.30 12.71
N TYR A 246 -1.04 -15.82 11.52
CA TYR A 246 0.23 -16.13 10.86
C TYR A 246 0.67 -15.00 9.91
N ARG A 247 1.89 -15.11 9.47
CA ARG A 247 2.47 -14.32 8.39
C ARG A 247 3.53 -15.14 7.64
N PRO A 248 3.96 -14.73 6.45
CA PRO A 248 5.15 -15.31 5.83
C PRO A 248 6.39 -15.17 6.71
N ALA A 249 7.31 -16.13 6.60
CA ALA A 249 8.56 -16.09 7.35
C ALA A 249 9.44 -14.88 6.99
N ILE A 250 9.40 -14.46 5.73
CA ILE A 250 10.09 -13.27 5.21
C ILE A 250 9.15 -12.45 4.33
N GLU A 251 9.53 -11.19 4.06
CA GLU A 251 8.82 -10.36 3.07
C GLU A 251 9.04 -10.88 1.66
N TYR A 252 8.05 -10.69 0.81
CA TYR A 252 8.18 -10.90 -0.63
C TYR A 252 9.12 -9.84 -1.22
N ASP A 253 10.09 -10.29 -2.02
CA ASP A 253 10.95 -9.41 -2.80
C ASP A 253 10.92 -9.89 -4.25
N PHE A 254 10.34 -9.09 -5.12
CA PHE A 254 10.12 -9.43 -6.51
C PHE A 254 11.39 -9.89 -7.24
N ALA A 255 12.48 -9.21 -6.97
CA ALA A 255 13.74 -9.58 -7.62
C ALA A 255 14.28 -10.95 -7.18
N ARG A 256 13.84 -11.44 -6.02
CA ARG A 256 14.21 -12.75 -5.49
C ARG A 256 13.26 -13.84 -5.93
N GLU A 257 11.94 -13.56 -5.88
CA GLU A 257 10.93 -14.57 -6.16
C GLU A 257 10.71 -14.77 -7.66
N GLU A 258 10.83 -13.70 -8.47
CA GLU A 258 10.62 -13.70 -9.92
C GLU A 258 11.79 -13.02 -10.66
N PRO A 259 12.98 -13.61 -10.64
CA PRO A 259 14.18 -12.96 -11.18
C PRO A 259 14.12 -12.68 -12.69
N GLU A 260 13.44 -13.52 -13.47
CA GLU A 260 13.31 -13.35 -14.92
C GLU A 260 12.46 -12.13 -15.26
N ASP A 261 11.30 -11.99 -14.62
CA ASP A 261 10.41 -10.82 -14.80
C ASP A 261 11.00 -9.56 -14.18
N ALA A 262 11.73 -9.71 -13.08
CA ALA A 262 12.40 -8.58 -12.43
C ALA A 262 13.38 -7.88 -13.39
N ASP A 263 14.08 -8.60 -14.26
CA ASP A 263 15.03 -7.99 -15.21
C ASP A 263 14.33 -7.09 -16.25
N GLU A 264 13.05 -7.33 -16.54
CA GLU A 264 12.25 -6.51 -17.45
C GLU A 264 11.74 -5.21 -16.81
N VAL A 265 11.67 -5.16 -15.46
CA VAL A 265 11.19 -3.97 -14.72
C VAL A 265 12.26 -2.88 -14.72
N PRO A 266 11.89 -1.62 -15.09
CA PRO A 266 12.81 -0.51 -15.05
C PRO A 266 13.41 -0.29 -13.66
N GLY A 267 14.73 -0.09 -13.57
CA GLY A 267 15.46 0.06 -12.31
C GLY A 267 14.94 1.19 -11.40
N PHE A 268 14.20 2.16 -11.95
CA PHE A 268 13.63 3.26 -11.16
C PHE A 268 12.38 2.87 -10.35
N VAL A 269 11.77 1.72 -10.62
CA VAL A 269 10.65 1.17 -9.84
C VAL A 269 11.13 0.17 -8.79
N LYS A 270 12.38 -0.29 -8.87
CA LYS A 270 12.97 -1.25 -7.92
C LYS A 270 13.53 -0.56 -6.68
N PRO A 271 13.57 -1.23 -5.53
CA PRO A 271 13.02 -2.55 -5.25
C PRO A 271 11.49 -2.52 -5.16
N ILE A 272 10.83 -3.62 -5.52
CA ILE A 272 9.43 -3.84 -5.26
C ILE A 272 9.35 -4.94 -4.21
N ARG A 273 8.74 -4.62 -3.07
CA ARG A 273 8.62 -5.53 -1.93
C ARG A 273 7.21 -5.53 -1.39
N ALA A 274 6.79 -6.66 -0.86
CA ALA A 274 5.53 -6.77 -0.17
C ALA A 274 5.73 -7.43 1.20
N ARG A 275 5.25 -6.76 2.23
CA ARG A 275 5.25 -7.25 3.60
C ARG A 275 3.84 -7.56 4.02
N VAL A 276 3.59 -8.82 4.35
CA VAL A 276 2.37 -9.23 5.02
C VAL A 276 2.62 -9.12 6.53
N GLU A 277 1.89 -8.22 7.18
CA GLU A 277 2.04 -8.01 8.62
C GLU A 277 1.36 -9.14 9.39
N TYR A 278 0.09 -9.40 9.07
CA TYR A 278 -0.72 -10.44 9.72
C TYR A 278 -1.81 -10.94 8.79
N ILE A 279 -2.08 -12.25 8.94
CA ILE A 279 -3.30 -12.90 8.46
C ILE A 279 -3.92 -13.59 9.65
N THR A 280 -5.21 -13.37 9.87
CA THR A 280 -5.98 -14.13 10.86
C THR A 280 -7.11 -14.86 10.16
N LEU A 281 -7.36 -16.07 10.63
CA LEU A 281 -8.48 -16.91 10.20
C LEU A 281 -9.17 -17.43 11.44
N ASP A 282 -10.40 -16.99 11.67
CA ASP A 282 -11.22 -17.40 12.80
C ASP A 282 -12.34 -18.34 12.31
N TYR A 283 -12.57 -19.40 13.05
CA TYR A 283 -13.63 -20.37 12.79
C TYR A 283 -14.77 -20.20 13.80
N GLY A 284 -15.99 -20.23 13.34
CA GLY A 284 -17.21 -20.26 14.14
C GLY A 284 -17.67 -21.69 14.39
N PHE A 285 -18.20 -21.97 15.60
CA PHE A 285 -18.75 -23.29 15.95
C PHE A 285 -20.23 -23.37 15.55
N GLN A 286 -20.49 -23.82 14.32
CA GLN A 286 -21.80 -23.87 13.73
C GLN A 286 -22.58 -25.12 14.19
N GLU A 287 -23.88 -24.94 14.50
CA GLU A 287 -24.78 -25.98 14.95
C GLU A 287 -24.23 -26.87 16.11
N LEU A 288 -23.27 -26.33 16.89
CA LEU A 288 -22.56 -27.04 17.97
C LEU A 288 -21.85 -28.32 17.48
N ARG A 289 -21.51 -28.39 16.21
CA ARG A 289 -20.91 -29.56 15.56
C ARG A 289 -19.74 -29.22 14.63
N TRP A 290 -19.84 -28.11 13.88
CA TRP A 290 -18.89 -27.80 12.80
C TRP A 290 -18.10 -26.52 13.10
N TRP A 291 -16.78 -26.57 13.00
CA TRP A 291 -15.94 -25.40 12.92
C TRP A 291 -15.79 -25.00 11.46
N LEU A 292 -16.41 -23.89 11.08
CA LEU A 292 -16.37 -23.34 9.71
C LEU A 292 -15.79 -21.93 9.74
N PRO A 293 -15.15 -21.45 8.65
CA PRO A 293 -14.62 -20.09 8.57
C PRO A 293 -15.69 -19.08 8.98
N ASN A 294 -15.32 -18.12 9.81
CA ASN A 294 -16.22 -17.04 10.24
C ASN A 294 -15.66 -15.69 9.84
N ARG A 295 -14.35 -15.51 9.93
CA ARG A 295 -13.68 -14.29 9.56
C ARG A 295 -12.26 -14.58 9.11
N MET A 296 -11.85 -13.91 8.03
CA MET A 296 -10.45 -13.80 7.62
C MET A 296 -10.09 -12.33 7.50
N ALA A 297 -8.94 -11.93 8.02
CA ALA A 297 -8.46 -10.57 7.91
C ALA A 297 -6.98 -10.54 7.56
N PHE A 298 -6.60 -9.56 6.74
CA PHE A 298 -5.27 -9.36 6.21
C PHE A 298 -4.84 -7.91 6.37
N ASP A 299 -3.59 -7.71 6.79
CA ASP A 299 -2.92 -6.42 6.77
C ASP A 299 -1.53 -6.58 6.14
N GLY A 300 -1.24 -5.77 5.14
CA GLY A 300 0.03 -5.80 4.44
C GLY A 300 0.39 -4.46 3.81
N THR A 301 1.62 -4.36 3.33
CA THR A 301 2.13 -3.15 2.69
C THR A 301 3.04 -3.51 1.53
N ALA A 302 2.71 -3.02 0.33
CA ALA A 302 3.63 -3.01 -0.80
C ALA A 302 4.50 -1.75 -0.77
N THR A 303 5.76 -1.88 -1.14
CA THR A 303 6.71 -0.76 -1.23
C THR A 303 7.36 -0.75 -2.60
N ILE A 304 7.34 0.41 -3.25
CA ILE A 304 7.93 0.61 -4.57
C ILE A 304 9.07 1.61 -4.45
N ALA A 305 10.28 1.21 -4.85
CA ALA A 305 11.48 2.02 -4.91
C ALA A 305 11.82 2.78 -3.61
N ASN A 306 11.34 2.28 -2.45
CA ASN A 306 11.52 2.88 -1.11
C ASN A 306 10.98 4.32 -0.96
N TYR A 307 10.08 4.78 -1.84
CA TYR A 307 9.48 6.11 -1.74
C TYR A 307 7.95 6.12 -1.78
N ALA A 308 7.33 5.08 -2.31
CA ALA A 308 5.88 4.89 -2.28
C ALA A 308 5.56 3.63 -1.49
N SER A 309 4.59 3.71 -0.60
CA SER A 309 4.06 2.59 0.18
C SER A 309 2.57 2.50 -0.08
N MET A 310 2.09 1.29 -0.29
CA MET A 310 0.69 0.98 -0.54
C MET A 310 0.22 0.03 0.56
N PRO A 311 -0.37 0.54 1.66
CA PRO A 311 -1.05 -0.32 2.62
C PRO A 311 -2.24 -0.98 1.94
N VAL A 312 -2.41 -2.28 2.17
CA VAL A 312 -3.51 -3.11 1.68
C VAL A 312 -4.13 -3.84 2.85
N ARG A 313 -5.42 -3.76 2.96
CA ARG A 313 -6.20 -4.45 3.99
C ARG A 313 -7.38 -5.11 3.33
N PHE A 314 -7.69 -6.31 3.73
CA PHE A 314 -8.97 -6.90 3.40
C PHE A 314 -9.54 -7.70 4.57
N GLU A 315 -10.84 -7.88 4.53
CA GLU A 315 -11.57 -8.72 5.45
C GLU A 315 -12.65 -9.48 4.70
N TRP A 316 -12.73 -10.77 5.01
CA TRP A 316 -13.82 -11.66 4.60
C TRP A 316 -14.58 -12.09 5.83
N THR A 317 -15.90 -12.05 5.77
CA THR A 317 -16.77 -12.57 6.82
C THR A 317 -17.76 -13.57 6.23
N PHE A 318 -18.04 -14.61 7.01
CA PHE A 318 -18.91 -15.71 6.67
C PHE A 318 -19.96 -15.86 7.77
N GLU A 319 -21.19 -15.58 7.44
CA GLU A 319 -22.30 -15.51 8.39
C GLU A 319 -23.51 -16.34 7.90
N ASP A 320 -24.45 -16.56 8.79
CA ASP A 320 -25.73 -17.24 8.47
C ASP A 320 -25.55 -18.60 7.79
N TYR A 321 -24.65 -19.43 8.33
CA TYR A 321 -24.47 -20.81 7.86
C TYR A 321 -25.74 -21.62 7.96
N SER A 322 -26.02 -22.38 6.90
CA SER A 322 -27.06 -23.40 6.86
C SER A 322 -26.43 -24.69 6.33
N ILE A 323 -26.38 -25.75 7.14
CA ILE A 323 -25.62 -26.97 6.87
C ILE A 323 -26.57 -28.10 6.44
N ASP A 324 -26.08 -29.01 5.57
CA ASP A 324 -26.82 -30.18 5.06
C ASP A 324 -28.17 -29.79 4.40
N GLN A 325 -28.21 -28.62 3.77
CA GLN A 325 -29.40 -28.23 3.01
C GLN A 325 -29.54 -29.10 1.75
N PRO A 326 -30.79 -29.40 1.33
CA PRO A 326 -31.01 -30.07 0.06
C PRO A 326 -30.35 -29.24 -1.05
N GLN A 327 -29.72 -29.97 -1.97
CA GLN A 327 -29.01 -29.41 -3.12
C GLN A 327 -29.78 -28.25 -3.73
N THR A 328 -29.19 -27.06 -3.70
CA THR A 328 -29.74 -25.92 -4.42
C THR A 328 -29.51 -26.18 -5.90
N LEU A 329 -30.54 -26.57 -6.62
CA LEU A 329 -30.45 -26.83 -8.05
C LEU A 329 -30.04 -25.53 -8.74
N ASP A 330 -29.07 -25.64 -9.64
CA ASP A 330 -28.80 -24.58 -10.63
C ASP A 330 -30.10 -24.20 -11.33
N PRO A 331 -30.60 -22.96 -11.22
CA PRO A 331 -31.88 -22.58 -11.78
C PRO A 331 -31.93 -22.64 -13.31
N GLY A 332 -30.77 -22.73 -13.99
CA GLY A 332 -30.66 -22.55 -15.43
C GLY A 332 -31.01 -21.12 -15.89
N GLU A 333 -30.61 -20.76 -17.10
CA GLU A 333 -30.86 -19.39 -17.64
C GLU A 333 -32.37 -19.08 -17.78
N ASP A 334 -33.19 -20.05 -18.20
CA ASP A 334 -34.61 -19.86 -18.44
C ASP A 334 -35.46 -19.61 -17.17
N ALA A 335 -34.92 -19.90 -16.01
CA ALA A 335 -35.62 -19.74 -14.71
C ALA A 335 -35.22 -18.45 -13.97
N LEU A 336 -34.29 -17.66 -14.50
CA LEU A 336 -33.86 -16.41 -13.88
C LEU A 336 -34.85 -15.27 -14.13
N PRO A 337 -34.98 -14.32 -13.18
CA PRO A 337 -35.75 -13.09 -13.41
C PRO A 337 -35.17 -12.27 -14.57
N GLU A 338 -35.98 -11.42 -15.18
CA GLU A 338 -35.54 -10.53 -16.25
C GLU A 338 -34.40 -9.61 -15.79
N GLY A 339 -33.32 -9.52 -16.58
CA GLY A 339 -32.13 -8.73 -16.30
C GLY A 339 -31.08 -9.41 -15.40
N TRP A 340 -31.33 -10.63 -14.96
CA TRP A 340 -30.31 -11.43 -14.27
C TRP A 340 -29.43 -12.15 -15.28
N THR A 341 -28.17 -12.32 -14.95
CA THR A 341 -27.18 -13.06 -15.75
C THR A 341 -26.68 -14.28 -15.01
N ARG A 342 -26.34 -15.31 -15.77
CA ARG A 342 -25.75 -16.54 -15.30
C ARG A 342 -24.58 -16.92 -16.18
N TRP A 343 -23.47 -17.30 -15.58
CA TRP A 343 -22.35 -17.94 -16.29
C TRP A 343 -21.74 -19.05 -15.44
N VAL A 344 -20.98 -19.90 -16.09
CA VAL A 344 -20.28 -21.01 -15.44
C VAL A 344 -18.80 -20.83 -15.70
N GLU A 345 -18.04 -20.73 -14.64
CA GLU A 345 -16.60 -20.81 -14.67
C GLU A 345 -16.19 -22.28 -14.57
N GLN A 346 -15.42 -22.75 -15.53
CA GLN A 346 -14.85 -24.09 -15.51
C GLN A 346 -13.34 -23.94 -15.40
N ASP A 347 -12.72 -24.60 -14.43
CA ASP A 347 -11.28 -24.79 -14.43
C ASP A 347 -10.92 -25.61 -15.68
N VAL A 348 -10.31 -24.96 -16.66
CA VAL A 348 -9.80 -25.60 -17.86
C VAL A 348 -8.47 -26.22 -17.46
N GLU A 349 -8.44 -27.55 -17.29
CA GLU A 349 -7.17 -28.26 -17.39
C GLU A 349 -6.59 -27.98 -18.77
N VAL A 350 -5.46 -27.27 -18.82
CA VAL A 350 -4.72 -27.08 -20.07
C VAL A 350 -4.15 -28.44 -20.45
N GLU A 351 -4.82 -29.14 -21.38
CA GLU A 351 -4.20 -30.24 -22.11
C GLU A 351 -2.90 -29.73 -22.73
N ASP A 352 -1.79 -30.32 -22.34
CA ASP A 352 -0.49 -30.05 -22.93
C ASP A 352 -0.61 -30.09 -24.44
N ALA A 353 -0.45 -28.94 -25.10
CA ALA A 353 -0.33 -28.87 -26.55
C ALA A 353 0.84 -29.75 -26.98
N GLU A 354 0.56 -30.85 -27.62
CA GLU A 354 1.54 -31.73 -28.23
C GLU A 354 2.47 -30.92 -29.15
N GLY A 355 3.67 -30.60 -28.64
CA GLY A 355 4.78 -30.09 -29.43
C GLY A 355 5.38 -31.24 -30.24
N GLU A 356 5.18 -31.23 -31.55
CA GLU A 356 5.86 -32.10 -32.48
C GLU A 356 7.39 -32.02 -32.32
N GLY A 357 7.99 -33.16 -32.04
CA GLY A 357 9.37 -33.46 -32.45
C GLY A 357 10.39 -33.73 -31.35
N GLY A 358 10.60 -35.00 -31.03
CA GLY A 358 11.81 -35.43 -30.36
C GLY A 358 11.74 -36.82 -29.74
N SER A 359 12.04 -37.86 -30.49
CA SER A 359 12.12 -39.24 -30.03
C SER A 359 13.08 -39.40 -28.84
N GLY A 360 12.57 -39.93 -27.74
CA GLY A 360 13.37 -40.42 -26.64
C GLY A 360 12.50 -41.16 -25.66
N ASP A 361 12.57 -42.50 -25.78
CA ASP A 361 11.89 -43.52 -24.97
C ASP A 361 12.19 -43.32 -23.48
N VAL A 362 11.22 -42.74 -22.71
CA VAL A 362 11.25 -42.75 -21.26
C VAL A 362 9.95 -43.41 -20.78
N PRO A 363 10.01 -44.48 -19.97
CA PRO A 363 8.82 -45.17 -19.52
C PRO A 363 7.96 -44.23 -18.61
N GLN A 364 6.70 -44.05 -18.96
CA GLN A 364 5.71 -43.42 -18.08
C GLN A 364 5.55 -44.25 -16.78
N PRO A 365 5.62 -43.65 -15.60
CA PRO A 365 5.23 -44.34 -14.39
C PRO A 365 3.70 -44.53 -14.39
N ALA A 366 3.25 -45.66 -13.89
CA ALA A 366 1.86 -46.02 -13.75
C ALA A 366 1.09 -44.96 -12.96
N GLU A 367 -0.12 -44.65 -13.47
CA GLU A 367 -1.14 -43.85 -12.80
C GLU A 367 -1.34 -44.40 -11.38
N ASP A 368 -0.93 -43.65 -10.38
CA ASP A 368 -1.20 -43.93 -8.98
C ASP A 368 -2.56 -43.28 -8.62
N ASP A 369 -3.35 -43.98 -7.77
CA ASP A 369 -4.66 -43.56 -7.29
C ASP A 369 -4.64 -42.21 -6.51
N SER A 370 -4.21 -41.13 -7.15
CA SER A 370 -4.55 -39.78 -6.73
C SER A 370 -6.04 -39.60 -6.93
N LEU A 371 -6.75 -39.13 -5.91
CA LEU A 371 -8.17 -38.75 -6.00
C LEU A 371 -8.36 -37.97 -7.31
N PRO A 372 -9.38 -38.32 -8.12
CA PRO A 372 -9.59 -37.65 -9.41
C PRO A 372 -9.69 -36.14 -9.15
N SER A 373 -8.95 -35.35 -9.94
CA SER A 373 -9.16 -33.93 -10.03
C SER A 373 -10.64 -33.74 -10.40
N ARG A 374 -11.42 -33.25 -9.46
CA ARG A 374 -12.85 -33.01 -9.71
C ARG A 374 -12.93 -31.75 -10.54
N ASP A 375 -13.57 -31.80 -11.69
CA ASP A 375 -13.99 -30.63 -12.45
C ASP A 375 -14.91 -29.78 -11.56
N THR A 376 -14.34 -28.82 -10.85
CA THR A 376 -15.12 -27.92 -9.99
C THR A 376 -15.80 -26.89 -10.88
N ARG A 377 -17.13 -26.85 -10.89
CA ARG A 377 -17.90 -25.82 -11.58
C ARG A 377 -18.32 -24.74 -10.59
N VAL A 378 -17.97 -23.49 -10.90
CA VAL A 378 -18.48 -22.33 -10.18
C VAL A 378 -19.57 -21.66 -11.03
N ILE A 379 -20.76 -21.60 -10.49
CA ILE A 379 -21.94 -21.04 -11.17
C ILE A 379 -22.24 -19.68 -10.54
N HIS A 380 -22.06 -18.62 -11.29
CA HIS A 380 -22.35 -17.25 -10.87
C HIS A 380 -23.76 -16.83 -11.32
N ILE A 381 -24.53 -16.27 -10.38
CA ILE A 381 -25.86 -15.70 -10.60
C ILE A 381 -25.82 -14.24 -10.16
N VAL A 382 -26.01 -13.31 -11.09
CA VAL A 382 -25.82 -11.88 -10.88
C VAL A 382 -27.11 -11.11 -11.18
N PRO A 383 -27.61 -10.30 -10.22
CA PRO A 383 -28.74 -9.41 -10.43
C PRO A 383 -28.34 -8.18 -11.27
N PRO A 384 -29.32 -7.37 -11.73
CA PRO A 384 -29.03 -6.11 -12.41
C PRO A 384 -28.15 -5.17 -11.58
N VAL A 385 -27.29 -4.38 -12.25
CA VAL A 385 -26.29 -3.49 -11.63
C VAL A 385 -26.88 -2.55 -10.59
N ASP A 386 -28.05 -1.94 -10.85
CA ASP A 386 -28.72 -1.06 -9.90
C ASP A 386 -29.04 -1.76 -8.56
N SER A 387 -29.36 -3.06 -8.63
CA SER A 387 -29.61 -3.87 -7.43
C SER A 387 -28.35 -4.19 -6.68
N LEU A 388 -27.23 -4.45 -7.40
CA LEU A 388 -25.93 -4.71 -6.78
C LEU A 388 -25.39 -3.51 -6.00
N LEU A 389 -25.54 -2.30 -6.55
CA LEU A 389 -25.04 -1.07 -5.92
C LEU A 389 -25.87 -0.64 -4.70
N ALA A 390 -27.16 -0.96 -4.68
CA ALA A 390 -28.10 -0.58 -3.62
C ALA A 390 -28.29 -1.66 -2.54
N ALA A 391 -27.53 -2.74 -2.60
CA ALA A 391 -27.72 -3.89 -1.73
C ALA A 391 -27.45 -3.57 -0.25
N PRO A 392 -28.41 -3.86 0.65
CA PRO A 392 -28.23 -3.64 2.09
C PRO A 392 -27.26 -4.63 2.73
N GLU A 393 -26.91 -5.70 2.04
CA GLU A 393 -25.96 -6.72 2.49
C GLU A 393 -24.50 -6.27 2.35
N LEU A 394 -24.22 -5.19 1.61
CA LEU A 394 -22.87 -4.66 1.45
C LEU A 394 -22.32 -4.18 2.78
N PRO A 395 -21.10 -4.60 3.18
CA PRO A 395 -20.45 -4.08 4.36
C PRO A 395 -20.02 -2.62 4.18
N GLU A 396 -19.78 -1.92 5.30
CA GLU A 396 -19.17 -0.60 5.26
C GLU A 396 -17.71 -0.71 4.77
N PRO A 397 -17.21 0.25 3.97
CA PRO A 397 -15.81 0.28 3.53
C PRO A 397 -14.83 0.28 4.70
N LEU A 398 -13.66 -0.35 4.54
CA LEU A 398 -12.60 -0.40 5.57
C LEU A 398 -12.03 0.97 5.96
N PHE A 399 -12.19 2.00 5.14
CA PHE A 399 -11.76 3.35 5.46
C PHE A 399 -12.86 4.22 6.10
N ALA A 400 -14.09 3.73 6.20
CA ALA A 400 -15.18 4.44 6.86
C ALA A 400 -14.95 4.48 8.37
N GLY A 401 -14.15 5.40 8.79
CA GLY A 401 -13.99 6.02 10.11
C GLY A 401 -13.89 5.17 11.39
N SER A 402 -14.46 4.00 11.48
CA SER A 402 -14.53 3.23 12.73
C SER A 402 -14.26 1.74 12.61
N VAL A 403 -14.01 1.23 11.42
CA VAL A 403 -13.92 -0.23 11.19
C VAL A 403 -12.62 -0.54 10.45
N ASP A 404 -11.53 -0.64 11.18
CA ASP A 404 -10.30 -1.27 10.69
C ASP A 404 -10.51 -2.80 10.69
N ALA A 405 -9.84 -3.52 9.79
CA ALA A 405 -9.86 -5.00 9.77
C ALA A 405 -9.35 -5.59 11.09
N PHE A 406 -8.51 -4.86 11.79
CA PHE A 406 -8.02 -5.15 13.13
C PHE A 406 -8.15 -3.90 14.00
N ASP A 407 -8.54 -4.05 15.27
CA ASP A 407 -8.42 -2.97 16.22
C ASP A 407 -6.96 -2.83 16.75
N ASP A 408 -6.63 -1.68 17.33
CA ASP A 408 -5.28 -1.40 17.82
C ASP A 408 -4.83 -2.40 18.89
N GLU A 409 -5.74 -2.89 19.73
CA GLU A 409 -5.45 -3.87 20.78
C GLU A 409 -5.18 -5.24 20.17
N GLU A 410 -5.94 -5.68 19.17
CA GLU A 410 -5.73 -6.92 18.44
C GLU A 410 -4.37 -6.92 17.73
N LEU A 411 -4.03 -5.81 17.04
CA LEU A 411 -2.72 -5.65 16.40
C LEU A 411 -1.55 -5.75 17.39
N ASP A 412 -1.66 -5.09 18.54
CA ASP A 412 -0.62 -5.13 19.56
C ASP A 412 -0.46 -6.53 20.16
N GLN A 413 -1.56 -7.25 20.35
CA GLN A 413 -1.53 -8.65 20.82
C GLN A 413 -0.89 -9.58 19.76
N LEU A 414 -1.24 -9.43 18.48
CA LEU A 414 -0.64 -10.20 17.39
C LEU A 414 0.86 -9.93 17.27
N ARG A 415 1.28 -8.66 17.31
CA ARG A 415 2.70 -8.28 17.31
C ARG A 415 3.45 -8.88 18.49
N ALA A 416 2.86 -8.80 19.67
CA ALA A 416 3.48 -9.33 20.89
C ALA A 416 3.63 -10.86 20.87
N ARG A 417 2.72 -11.57 20.24
CA ARG A 417 2.74 -13.04 20.11
C ARG A 417 3.67 -13.48 18.99
N LEU A 418 3.43 -13.03 17.76
CA LEU A 418 4.20 -13.45 16.58
C LEU A 418 5.65 -12.98 16.64
N GLY A 419 5.92 -11.84 17.27
CA GLY A 419 7.28 -11.34 17.47
C GLY A 419 8.15 -12.16 18.44
N LYS A 420 7.56 -13.08 19.21
CA LYS A 420 8.30 -14.00 20.10
C LYS A 420 8.67 -15.33 19.43
N ILE A 421 8.14 -15.58 18.24
CA ILE A 421 8.41 -16.83 17.51
C ILE A 421 9.76 -16.69 16.81
N ASP A 422 10.63 -17.67 17.02
CA ASP A 422 11.95 -17.67 16.41
C ASP A 422 11.84 -18.04 14.92
N VAL A 423 12.38 -17.18 14.07
CA VAL A 423 12.43 -17.38 12.63
C VAL A 423 13.90 -17.56 12.23
N PRO A 424 14.25 -18.56 11.42
CA PRO A 424 15.59 -18.66 10.88
C PRO A 424 15.98 -17.35 10.21
N ARG A 425 17.23 -16.92 10.39
CA ARG A 425 17.68 -15.68 9.75
C ARG A 425 17.64 -15.83 8.24
N PRO A 426 16.92 -14.96 7.52
CA PRO A 426 16.92 -15.00 6.07
C PRO A 426 18.30 -14.70 5.52
N GLU A 427 18.60 -15.23 4.36
CA GLU A 427 19.74 -14.74 3.59
C GLU A 427 19.48 -13.28 3.25
N LEU A 428 20.34 -12.39 3.74
CA LEU A 428 20.19 -10.97 3.49
C LEU A 428 20.47 -10.72 1.99
N PRO A 429 19.64 -9.90 1.31
CA PRO A 429 19.92 -9.51 -0.05
C PRO A 429 21.29 -8.79 -0.09
N GLY A 430 22.02 -9.01 -1.16
CA GLY A 430 23.31 -8.35 -1.38
C GLY A 430 23.16 -6.82 -1.45
N PRO A 431 24.29 -6.10 -1.39
CA PRO A 431 24.27 -4.67 -1.56
C PRO A 431 23.66 -4.25 -2.91
N GLN A 432 22.78 -3.26 -2.89
CA GLN A 432 22.09 -2.76 -4.07
C GLN A 432 22.55 -1.35 -4.43
N LEU A 433 22.81 -1.10 -5.71
CA LEU A 433 23.10 0.22 -6.24
C LEU A 433 21.90 0.75 -7.02
N LEU A 434 21.30 1.82 -6.51
CA LEU A 434 20.20 2.53 -7.13
C LEU A 434 20.77 3.79 -7.81
N ALA A 435 20.59 3.91 -9.12
CA ALA A 435 21.05 5.06 -9.90
C ALA A 435 20.06 5.38 -11.02
N GLY A 436 20.12 6.60 -11.53
CA GLY A 436 19.30 7.05 -12.66
C GLY A 436 18.18 8.02 -12.28
N PRO A 437 17.08 8.10 -13.07
CA PRO A 437 16.04 9.11 -12.90
C PRO A 437 15.08 8.81 -11.72
N LEU A 438 15.57 8.20 -10.67
CA LEU A 438 14.79 7.89 -9.48
C LEU A 438 14.32 9.17 -8.79
N PRO A 439 13.10 9.21 -8.27
CA PRO A 439 12.65 10.29 -7.40
C PRO A 439 13.64 10.52 -6.26
N GLY A 440 14.10 11.77 -6.15
CA GLY A 440 15.12 12.13 -5.17
C GLY A 440 16.58 11.91 -5.61
N LEU A 441 16.87 11.19 -6.69
CA LEU A 441 18.21 11.07 -7.26
C LEU A 441 18.42 11.97 -8.46
N LEU A 442 17.41 12.21 -9.31
CA LEU A 442 17.42 13.22 -10.36
C LEU A 442 16.53 14.38 -9.94
N ARG A 443 17.06 15.59 -9.98
CA ARG A 443 16.31 16.83 -9.72
C ARG A 443 16.93 18.02 -10.44
N TYR A 444 16.12 19.08 -10.59
CA TYR A 444 16.56 20.34 -11.14
C TYR A 444 16.11 21.49 -10.23
N ASN A 445 17.02 22.40 -9.92
CA ASN A 445 16.76 23.65 -9.22
C ASN A 445 17.82 24.71 -9.57
N ARG A 446 17.58 25.97 -9.22
CA ARG A 446 18.46 27.10 -9.55
C ARG A 446 19.84 27.07 -8.90
N VAL A 447 20.06 26.25 -7.88
CA VAL A 447 21.34 26.11 -7.16
C VAL A 447 22.18 25.00 -7.78
N GLU A 448 21.67 23.78 -7.81
CA GLU A 448 22.42 22.63 -8.32
C GLU A 448 22.46 22.56 -9.86
N GLY A 449 21.47 23.20 -10.54
CA GLY A 449 21.19 22.89 -11.94
C GLY A 449 20.58 21.50 -12.10
N ILE A 450 21.01 20.74 -13.10
CA ILE A 450 20.67 19.32 -13.22
C ILE A 450 21.55 18.56 -12.22
N SER A 451 20.90 17.99 -11.20
CA SER A 451 21.56 17.21 -10.16
C SER A 451 21.17 15.74 -10.30
N THR A 452 22.18 14.89 -10.38
CA THR A 452 22.02 13.44 -10.42
C THR A 452 22.72 12.81 -9.22
N GLY A 453 22.25 11.63 -8.81
CA GLY A 453 22.81 10.90 -7.68
C GLY A 453 22.76 9.41 -7.86
N ALA A 454 23.41 8.72 -6.95
CA ALA A 454 23.32 7.28 -6.77
C ALA A 454 23.18 6.98 -5.28
N ARG A 455 22.43 5.94 -4.96
CA ARG A 455 22.27 5.41 -3.60
C ARG A 455 22.74 3.98 -3.59
N PHE A 456 23.61 3.70 -2.66
CA PHE A 456 24.04 2.37 -2.29
C PHE A 456 23.32 1.98 -1.00
N GLU A 457 22.61 0.87 -1.03
CA GLU A 457 21.89 0.33 0.12
C GLU A 457 22.40 -1.07 0.43
N TRP A 458 22.79 -1.28 1.66
CA TRP A 458 23.28 -2.56 2.17
C TRP A 458 22.46 -3.00 3.36
N PRO A 459 21.54 -3.98 3.20
CA PRO A 459 20.86 -4.62 4.30
C PRO A 459 21.88 -5.31 5.22
N THR A 460 21.90 -4.93 6.48
CA THR A 460 22.83 -5.48 7.50
C THR A 460 22.13 -6.39 8.50
N GLY A 461 20.80 -6.50 8.42
CA GLY A 461 19.91 -7.33 9.21
C GLY A 461 18.49 -7.23 8.67
N GLU A 462 17.56 -8.00 9.22
CA GLU A 462 16.15 -8.03 8.77
C GLU A 462 15.47 -6.65 8.78
N ALA A 463 15.82 -5.82 9.75
CA ALA A 463 15.24 -4.49 9.94
C ALA A 463 16.30 -3.39 9.89
N THR A 464 17.53 -3.68 9.50
CA THR A 464 18.63 -2.70 9.53
C THR A 464 19.31 -2.60 8.19
N SER A 465 19.57 -1.37 7.76
CA SER A 465 20.30 -1.07 6.53
C SER A 465 21.35 0.03 6.72
N PHE A 466 22.32 -0.03 5.88
CA PHE A 466 23.33 0.99 5.72
C PHE A 466 23.16 1.65 4.35
N GLU A 467 22.94 2.95 4.34
CA GLU A 467 22.64 3.71 3.12
C GLU A 467 23.75 4.74 2.86
N VAL A 468 24.22 4.80 1.64
CA VAL A 468 25.13 5.85 1.17
C VAL A 468 24.52 6.50 -0.05
N THR A 469 24.24 7.79 0.00
CA THR A 469 23.77 8.55 -1.15
C THR A 469 24.82 9.58 -1.55
N GLY A 470 25.25 9.52 -2.79
CA GLY A 470 26.12 10.53 -3.40
C GLY A 470 25.36 11.31 -4.46
N ARG A 471 25.62 12.62 -4.59
CA ARG A 471 24.96 13.51 -5.55
C ARG A 471 25.92 14.58 -6.05
N ILE A 472 25.73 14.95 -7.31
CA ILE A 472 26.43 16.11 -7.91
C ILE A 472 25.50 16.86 -8.86
N GLY A 473 25.58 18.18 -8.82
CA GLY A 473 24.83 19.08 -9.71
C GLY A 473 25.72 19.75 -10.75
N VAL A 474 25.18 20.04 -11.90
CA VAL A 474 25.84 20.77 -13.00
C VAL A 474 25.00 21.98 -13.36
N PRO A 475 25.50 23.21 -13.27
CA PRO A 475 26.93 23.63 -13.25
C PRO A 475 27.54 23.87 -11.86
N GLU A 476 26.85 23.57 -10.76
CA GLU A 476 27.35 23.88 -9.42
C GLU A 476 28.67 23.14 -9.07
N TRP A 477 28.77 21.84 -9.45
CA TRP A 477 29.91 20.94 -9.17
C TRP A 477 30.23 20.75 -7.67
N GLU A 478 29.29 21.08 -6.77
CA GLU A 478 29.43 20.88 -5.34
C GLU A 478 28.85 19.50 -4.96
N PRO A 479 29.66 18.56 -4.46
CA PRO A 479 29.17 17.23 -4.10
C PRO A 479 28.30 17.28 -2.85
N GLY A 480 27.18 16.57 -2.89
CA GLY A 480 26.39 16.18 -1.71
C GLY A 480 26.63 14.72 -1.38
N ALA A 481 26.68 14.39 -0.09
CA ALA A 481 26.82 13.02 0.39
C ALA A 481 26.01 12.82 1.68
N GLU A 482 25.35 11.69 1.78
CA GLU A 482 24.62 11.27 2.98
C GLU A 482 24.97 9.82 3.27
N LEU A 483 25.22 9.54 4.54
CA LEU A 483 25.55 8.24 5.05
C LEU A 483 24.65 7.98 6.24
N ARG A 484 23.84 6.92 6.20
CA ARG A 484 22.86 6.61 7.22
C ARG A 484 22.93 5.14 7.62
N PHE A 485 22.75 4.89 8.91
CA PHE A 485 22.41 3.58 9.42
C PHE A 485 20.99 3.66 9.97
N VAL A 486 20.10 2.84 9.43
CA VAL A 486 18.67 2.90 9.70
C VAL A 486 18.20 1.54 10.23
N ARG A 487 17.38 1.57 11.26
CA ARG A 487 16.56 0.46 11.68
C ARG A 487 15.10 0.80 11.39
N GLU A 488 14.48 0.01 10.54
CA GLU A 488 13.09 0.21 10.11
C GLU A 488 12.24 -0.99 10.55
N THR A 489 11.10 -0.70 11.17
CA THR A 489 10.10 -1.70 11.59
C THR A 489 8.79 -1.37 10.90
N ALA A 490 7.80 -2.25 10.98
CA ALA A 490 6.48 -2.05 10.39
C ALA A 490 5.85 -0.67 10.68
N THR A 491 6.08 -0.16 11.90
CA THR A 491 5.42 1.07 12.36
C THR A 491 6.38 2.22 12.65
N GLY A 492 7.69 2.01 12.61
CA GLY A 492 8.62 3.05 13.01
C GLY A 492 10.01 2.90 12.43
N ARG A 493 10.75 3.99 12.47
CA ARG A 493 12.15 4.05 12.06
C ARG A 493 13.00 4.75 13.11
N LEU A 494 14.24 4.28 13.27
CA LEU A 494 15.27 4.88 14.11
C LEU A 494 16.58 4.87 13.33
N GLY A 495 17.35 5.94 13.37
CA GLY A 495 18.61 5.94 12.66
C GLY A 495 19.56 7.06 13.07
N VAL A 496 20.77 6.91 12.60
CA VAL A 496 21.85 7.91 12.73
C VAL A 496 22.38 8.22 11.33
N GLY A 497 22.70 9.48 11.08
CA GLY A 497 23.21 9.93 9.79
C GLY A 497 24.32 10.95 9.91
N VAL A 498 25.15 10.99 8.86
CA VAL A 498 26.13 12.07 8.60
C VAL A 498 25.84 12.59 7.21
N TYR A 499 25.78 13.90 7.04
CA TYR A 499 25.36 14.47 5.78
C TYR A 499 26.09 15.76 5.40
N ARG A 500 26.18 15.97 4.09
CA ARG A 500 26.42 17.25 3.42
C ARG A 500 25.41 17.36 2.29
N ARG A 501 24.40 18.21 2.46
CA ARG A 501 23.26 18.27 1.53
C ARG A 501 22.75 19.69 1.29
N LEU A 502 22.07 19.90 0.17
CA LEU A 502 21.25 21.08 -0.08
C LEU A 502 19.89 20.87 0.61
N THR A 503 19.45 21.88 1.36
CA THR A 503 18.20 21.87 2.12
C THR A 503 17.36 23.09 1.76
N ASP A 504 16.04 22.94 1.81
CA ASP A 504 15.08 24.04 1.63
C ASP A 504 14.78 24.72 2.97
N LEU A 505 14.59 26.04 2.95
CA LEU A 505 14.17 26.82 4.12
C LEU A 505 12.69 26.66 4.43
N GLY A 506 11.88 26.31 3.41
CA GLY A 506 10.43 26.25 3.51
C GLY A 506 9.94 25.10 4.38
N ASP A 507 8.93 25.37 5.20
CA ASP A 507 8.24 24.35 6.00
C ASP A 507 7.12 23.65 5.22
N TRP A 508 6.78 24.18 4.04
CA TRP A 508 5.74 23.70 3.13
C TRP A 508 6.35 23.18 1.82
N GLY A 509 5.70 22.23 1.20
CA GLY A 509 6.14 21.72 -0.09
C GLY A 509 7.37 20.80 -0.05
N ARG A 510 7.86 20.49 -1.24
CA ARG A 510 9.04 19.63 -1.46
C ARG A 510 9.84 20.12 -2.67
N PRO A 511 10.50 21.29 -2.56
CA PRO A 511 11.16 21.90 -3.72
C PRO A 511 12.37 21.12 -4.24
N LEU A 512 12.92 20.19 -3.47
CA LEU A 512 13.95 19.27 -3.95
C LEU A 512 13.38 18.00 -4.62
N GLY A 513 12.08 17.98 -4.90
CA GLY A 513 11.39 16.88 -5.57
C GLY A 513 11.25 17.06 -7.09
N VAL A 514 10.72 16.02 -7.74
CA VAL A 514 10.49 16.00 -9.20
C VAL A 514 9.48 17.08 -9.61
N GLY A 515 8.42 17.31 -8.80
CA GLY A 515 7.40 18.32 -9.11
C GLY A 515 7.98 19.71 -9.31
N ASN A 516 8.81 20.19 -8.39
CA ASN A 516 9.49 21.47 -8.55
C ASN A 516 10.51 21.47 -9.70
N SER A 517 11.17 20.35 -9.97
CA SER A 517 12.08 20.24 -11.12
C SER A 517 11.36 20.49 -12.43
N VAL A 518 10.18 19.89 -12.60
CA VAL A 518 9.31 20.10 -13.77
C VAL A 518 8.79 21.53 -13.80
N ASN A 519 8.30 22.05 -12.67
CA ASN A 519 7.82 23.43 -12.56
C ASN A 519 8.92 24.42 -12.95
N THR A 520 10.11 24.29 -12.38
CA THR A 520 11.24 25.17 -12.66
C THR A 520 11.63 25.16 -14.14
N LEU A 521 11.71 23.98 -14.76
CA LEU A 521 12.07 23.84 -16.18
C LEU A 521 11.00 24.42 -17.12
N LEU A 522 9.71 24.15 -16.84
CA LEU A 522 8.62 24.51 -17.75
C LEU A 522 8.12 25.94 -17.55
N THR A 523 8.07 26.44 -16.32
CA THR A 523 7.46 27.73 -15.99
C THR A 523 8.48 28.80 -15.60
N GLY A 524 9.71 28.42 -15.30
CA GLY A 524 10.73 29.33 -14.75
C GLY A 524 10.47 29.75 -13.30
N TYR A 525 9.63 29.01 -12.58
CA TYR A 525 9.37 29.19 -11.15
C TYR A 525 10.00 28.05 -10.34
N ASP A 526 10.98 28.38 -9.55
CA ASP A 526 11.61 27.47 -8.59
C ASP A 526 11.04 27.76 -7.20
N ASP A 527 10.32 26.77 -6.64
CA ASP A 527 9.54 26.94 -5.41
C ASP A 527 10.41 26.94 -4.14
N GLY A 528 11.70 26.59 -4.23
CA GLY A 528 12.60 26.47 -3.09
C GLY A 528 13.43 27.71 -2.78
N LEU A 529 13.79 27.85 -1.50
CA LEU A 529 14.84 28.72 -1.02
C LEU A 529 15.89 27.83 -0.33
N TYR A 530 17.14 27.87 -0.80
CA TYR A 530 18.08 26.82 -0.48
C TYR A 530 19.27 27.31 0.35
N PHE A 531 19.73 26.46 1.24
CA PHE A 531 21.02 26.60 1.89
C PHE A 531 21.71 25.23 1.97
N ARG A 532 22.96 25.18 2.33
CA ARG A 532 23.72 23.95 2.48
C ARG A 532 23.99 23.68 3.93
N GLU A 533 23.75 22.44 4.34
CA GLU A 533 24.05 21.97 5.67
C GLU A 533 25.03 20.78 5.63
N THR A 534 25.89 20.73 6.64
CA THR A 534 26.82 19.62 6.87
C THR A 534 26.78 19.27 8.34
N GLY A 535 26.45 18.03 8.68
CA GLY A 535 26.21 17.69 10.07
C GLY A 535 26.01 16.21 10.33
N ILE A 536 25.54 15.96 11.55
CA ILE A 536 25.13 14.65 12.04
C ILE A 536 23.70 14.73 12.53
N GLU A 537 22.97 13.63 12.43
CA GLU A 537 21.59 13.53 12.91
C GLU A 537 21.34 12.19 13.59
N LEU A 538 20.52 12.20 14.64
CA LEU A 538 19.87 11.03 15.22
C LEU A 538 18.37 11.25 15.06
N PHE A 539 17.67 10.34 14.39
CA PHE A 539 16.27 10.50 14.11
C PHE A 539 15.46 9.29 14.55
N ALA A 540 14.21 9.55 14.94
CA ALA A 540 13.18 8.56 15.21
C ALA A 540 11.87 9.02 14.60
N GLY A 541 11.06 8.08 14.14
CA GLY A 541 9.74 8.39 13.57
C GLY A 541 8.82 7.20 13.60
N HIS A 542 7.54 7.51 13.51
CA HIS A 542 6.45 6.53 13.39
C HIS A 542 5.48 7.01 12.33
N GLY A 543 4.94 6.09 11.54
CA GLY A 543 3.94 6.36 10.52
C GLY A 543 2.77 5.40 10.64
N GLY A 544 1.56 5.95 10.64
CA GLY A 544 0.31 5.20 10.58
C GLY A 544 -0.73 5.98 9.77
N ALA A 545 -1.87 5.35 9.47
CA ALA A 545 -2.92 5.93 8.63
C ALA A 545 -3.52 7.21 9.25
N ARG A 546 -3.63 7.29 10.58
CA ARG A 546 -4.24 8.42 11.30
C ARG A 546 -3.26 9.38 11.94
N SER A 547 -2.02 8.96 12.16
CA SER A 547 -0.99 9.82 12.76
C SER A 547 0.40 9.44 12.30
N SER A 548 1.28 10.43 12.21
CA SER A 548 2.71 10.22 12.05
C SER A 548 3.48 11.23 12.86
N TRP A 549 4.62 10.82 13.43
CA TRP A 549 5.52 11.74 14.08
C TRP A 549 6.97 11.48 13.68
N GLU A 550 7.77 12.52 13.72
CA GLU A 550 9.19 12.50 13.45
C GLU A 550 9.90 13.38 14.47
N LEU A 551 11.01 12.89 15.02
CA LEU A 551 11.87 13.61 15.96
C LEU A 551 13.31 13.46 15.47
N THR A 552 14.05 14.58 15.42
CA THR A 552 15.45 14.60 15.00
C THR A 552 16.29 15.41 15.97
N LEU A 553 17.37 14.83 16.50
CA LEU A 553 18.46 15.54 17.16
C LEU A 553 19.54 15.78 16.12
N PHE A 554 20.06 16.98 16.03
CA PHE A 554 21.05 17.33 15.01
C PHE A 554 22.16 18.23 15.56
N GLY A 555 23.35 18.15 14.90
CA GLY A 555 24.42 19.11 15.05
C GLY A 555 24.95 19.41 13.66
N GLU A 556 24.92 20.67 13.24
CA GLU A 556 25.19 21.03 11.85
C GLU A 556 25.84 22.40 11.68
N ARG A 557 26.61 22.53 10.59
CA ARG A 557 27.09 23.78 10.05
C ARG A 557 26.23 24.18 8.85
N GLN A 558 25.73 25.41 8.85
CA GLN A 558 24.93 26.00 7.79
C GLN A 558 25.74 27.02 6.99
N GLN A 559 25.46 27.09 5.68
CA GLN A 559 26.11 28.06 4.77
C GLN A 559 25.22 28.38 3.56
N THR A 560 25.45 29.53 2.96
CA THR A 560 24.79 29.96 1.72
C THR A 560 25.06 28.98 0.57
N ALA A 561 24.07 28.74 -0.25
CA ALA A 561 24.15 28.05 -1.53
C ALA A 561 23.83 29.04 -2.67
N PRO A 562 24.82 29.50 -3.45
CA PRO A 562 24.60 30.52 -4.49
C PRO A 562 23.81 29.92 -5.66
N LYS A 563 23.02 30.76 -6.35
CA LYS A 563 22.40 30.39 -7.62
C LYS A 563 23.47 30.16 -8.69
N THR A 564 23.36 29.09 -9.47
CA THR A 564 24.33 28.71 -10.50
C THR A 564 23.78 28.69 -11.91
N THR A 565 22.43 28.63 -12.06
CA THR A 565 21.79 28.49 -13.38
C THR A 565 20.55 29.38 -13.53
N ASN A 566 20.20 29.70 -14.78
CA ASN A 566 18.94 30.33 -15.18
C ASN A 566 18.12 29.43 -16.13
N VAL A 567 18.63 28.27 -16.51
CA VAL A 567 18.02 27.46 -17.57
C VAL A 567 16.57 27.13 -17.25
N SER A 568 15.66 27.57 -18.10
CA SER A 568 14.24 27.23 -18.09
C SER A 568 13.68 27.45 -19.49
N LEU A 569 12.49 26.92 -19.77
CA LEU A 569 11.85 27.14 -21.07
C LEU A 569 11.56 28.63 -21.32
N PRO A 570 11.00 29.40 -20.37
CA PRO A 570 10.83 30.85 -20.54
C PRO A 570 12.15 31.64 -20.70
N ASP A 571 13.24 31.24 -20.02
CA ASP A 571 14.55 31.85 -20.17
C ASP A 571 15.08 31.71 -21.62
N SER A 572 14.82 30.56 -22.25
CA SER A 572 15.22 30.32 -23.65
C SER A 572 14.60 31.30 -24.65
N TRP A 573 13.51 31.97 -24.29
CA TRP A 573 12.83 33.01 -25.06
C TRP A 573 13.11 34.41 -24.53
N GLY A 574 13.93 34.56 -23.49
CA GLY A 574 14.28 35.82 -22.86
C GLY A 574 13.17 36.46 -22.02
N GLU A 575 12.18 35.66 -21.63
CA GLU A 575 11.00 36.17 -20.90
C GLU A 575 11.19 36.18 -19.39
N ARG A 576 11.99 35.23 -18.84
CA ARG A 576 12.11 35.08 -17.39
C ARG A 576 13.47 34.52 -16.98
N ILE A 577 14.08 35.16 -15.99
CA ILE A 577 15.30 34.73 -15.33
C ILE A 577 14.93 34.19 -13.95
N LEU A 578 15.46 33.01 -13.58
CA LEU A 578 15.25 32.45 -12.24
C LEU A 578 15.71 33.45 -11.16
N PRO A 579 14.93 33.65 -10.07
CA PRO A 579 15.27 34.63 -9.04
C PRO A 579 16.57 34.24 -8.30
N PRO A 580 17.25 35.21 -7.64
CA PRO A 580 18.41 34.89 -6.79
C PRO A 580 17.99 33.95 -5.66
N ASN A 581 18.91 33.14 -5.19
CA ASN A 581 18.71 32.36 -3.99
C ASN A 581 18.93 33.21 -2.71
N VAL A 582 18.43 32.75 -1.59
CA VAL A 582 18.61 33.43 -0.29
C VAL A 582 20.06 33.36 0.14
N SER A 583 20.55 34.43 0.78
CA SER A 583 21.86 34.44 1.43
C SER A 583 21.72 33.95 2.89
N ALA A 584 21.86 32.65 3.10
CA ALA A 584 21.78 32.05 4.43
C ALA A 584 22.98 32.51 5.30
N GLU A 585 22.74 32.72 6.57
CA GLU A 585 23.78 33.06 7.54
C GLU A 585 24.61 31.82 7.87
N ARG A 586 25.94 32.02 7.93
CA ARG A 586 26.85 30.93 8.29
C ARG A 586 26.93 30.77 9.80
N GLY A 587 26.78 29.55 10.28
CA GLY A 587 26.90 29.24 11.72
C GLY A 587 26.88 27.73 12.00
N GLU A 588 27.25 27.39 13.21
CA GLU A 588 27.22 26.04 13.78
C GLU A 588 26.18 25.99 14.89
N ILE A 589 25.25 25.04 14.79
CA ILE A 589 24.17 24.87 15.75
C ILE A 589 23.99 23.40 16.11
N ALA A 590 23.46 23.16 17.30
CA ALA A 590 22.95 21.86 17.71
C ALA A 590 21.51 22.02 18.24
N GLY A 591 20.65 21.07 17.92
CA GLY A 591 19.24 21.24 18.26
C GLY A 591 18.41 19.97 18.16
N VAL A 592 17.12 20.18 18.36
CA VAL A 592 16.06 19.19 18.22
C VAL A 592 14.96 19.75 17.32
N SER A 593 14.47 18.95 16.39
CA SER A 593 13.28 19.26 15.61
C SER A 593 12.25 18.13 15.72
N GLY A 594 10.98 18.47 15.66
CA GLY A 594 9.88 17.51 15.72
C GLY A 594 8.72 17.91 14.82
N ARG A 595 8.04 16.90 14.29
CA ARG A 595 6.82 17.06 13.49
C ARG A 595 5.81 16.00 13.86
N LEU A 596 4.57 16.42 14.15
CA LEU A 596 3.43 15.55 14.40
C LEU A 596 2.35 15.87 13.36
N ARG A 597 1.82 14.85 12.70
CA ARG A 597 0.66 14.95 11.80
C ARG A 597 -0.45 14.06 12.30
N MET A 598 -1.67 14.52 12.14
CA MET A 598 -2.88 13.81 12.53
C MET A 598 -3.92 13.95 11.42
N PHE A 599 -4.68 12.88 11.16
CA PHE A 599 -5.73 12.82 10.15
C PHE A 599 -6.98 12.18 10.73
N SER A 600 -8.18 12.71 10.38
CA SER A 600 -9.45 12.11 10.82
C SER A 600 -9.80 10.82 10.07
N GLY A 601 -9.26 10.61 8.89
CA GLY A 601 -9.52 9.46 8.04
C GLY A 601 -8.97 9.64 6.62
N VAL A 602 -9.23 8.68 5.77
CA VAL A 602 -8.78 8.62 4.37
C VAL A 602 -9.93 8.52 3.36
N ASP A 603 -11.18 8.40 3.83
CA ASP A 603 -12.37 8.34 2.97
C ASP A 603 -12.60 9.69 2.26
N PRO A 604 -12.51 9.74 0.91
CA PRO A 604 -12.77 10.96 0.16
C PRO A 604 -14.27 11.36 0.14
N GLY A 605 -15.18 10.46 0.53
CA GLY A 605 -16.61 10.72 0.67
C GLY A 605 -16.98 11.46 1.96
N ASP A 606 -16.08 11.47 2.95
CA ASP A 606 -16.27 12.07 4.25
C ASP A 606 -15.48 13.40 4.44
N PRO A 607 -15.89 14.26 5.36
CA PRO A 607 -15.07 15.39 5.77
C PRO A 607 -13.75 14.95 6.38
N ILE A 608 -12.62 15.35 5.77
CA ILE A 608 -11.28 15.02 6.26
C ILE A 608 -10.68 16.23 6.97
N VAL A 609 -10.33 16.06 8.24
CA VAL A 609 -9.59 17.05 9.03
C VAL A 609 -8.14 16.55 9.16
N SER A 610 -7.18 17.43 8.90
CA SER A 610 -5.78 17.17 9.17
C SER A 610 -5.14 18.28 9.97
N GLY A 611 -4.14 17.92 10.78
CA GLY A 611 -3.35 18.86 11.56
C GLY A 611 -1.88 18.51 11.49
N THR A 612 -1.02 19.52 11.35
CA THR A 612 0.44 19.37 11.44
C THR A 612 0.96 20.36 12.47
N LEU A 613 1.60 19.84 13.50
CA LEU A 613 2.36 20.61 14.48
C LEU A 613 3.84 20.34 14.22
N TRP A 614 4.66 21.39 14.09
CA TRP A 614 6.11 21.22 13.99
C TRP A 614 6.83 22.29 14.81
N GLY A 615 8.01 21.94 15.28
CA GLY A 615 8.84 22.82 16.06
C GLY A 615 10.30 22.43 15.98
N GLU A 616 11.16 23.38 16.34
CA GLU A 616 12.60 23.24 16.39
C GLU A 616 13.16 24.13 17.48
N ALA A 617 14.15 23.66 18.20
CA ALA A 617 14.94 24.46 19.14
C ALA A 617 16.42 24.16 18.92
N ALA A 618 17.24 25.19 18.83
CA ALA A 618 18.67 25.06 18.61
C ALA A 618 19.46 26.10 19.41
N ALA A 619 20.71 25.76 19.67
CA ALA A 619 21.69 26.60 20.35
C ALA A 619 23.06 26.49 19.64
N GLY A 620 23.89 27.49 19.76
CA GLY A 620 25.22 27.56 19.17
C GLY A 620 25.57 28.99 18.74
N ASP A 621 25.90 29.18 17.46
CA ASP A 621 26.06 30.53 16.92
C ASP A 621 24.72 31.27 16.86
N PHE A 622 23.61 30.53 16.87
CA PHE A 622 22.23 31.03 16.91
C PHE A 622 21.45 30.30 17.99
N ASP A 623 20.78 31.05 18.87
CA ASP A 623 19.92 30.52 19.93
C ASP A 623 18.46 30.86 19.60
N TYR A 624 17.65 29.86 19.27
CA TYR A 624 16.25 30.08 18.91
C TYR A 624 15.36 28.87 19.22
N GLY A 625 14.06 29.16 19.29
CA GLY A 625 13.01 28.14 19.27
C GLY A 625 11.89 28.58 18.33
N ARG A 626 11.36 27.68 17.52
CA ARG A 626 10.23 27.94 16.62
C ARG A 626 9.16 26.87 16.76
N LEU A 627 7.91 27.30 16.62
CA LEU A 627 6.73 26.42 16.71
C LEU A 627 5.67 26.89 15.72
N ALA A 628 5.06 25.97 14.98
CA ALA A 628 3.97 26.27 14.10
C ALA A 628 2.94 25.14 14.03
N LEU A 629 1.70 25.54 13.73
CA LEU A 629 0.55 24.67 13.55
C LEU A 629 -0.10 25.00 12.20
N SER A 630 -0.45 23.98 11.43
CA SER A 630 -1.32 24.08 10.27
C SER A 630 -2.46 23.08 10.42
N THR A 631 -3.66 23.47 10.03
CA THR A 631 -4.84 22.62 10.00
C THR A 631 -5.53 22.75 8.64
N ALA A 632 -6.00 21.63 8.10
CA ALA A 632 -6.77 21.61 6.86
C ALA A 632 -8.06 20.81 7.05
N LEU A 633 -9.12 21.28 6.38
CA LEU A 633 -10.42 20.65 6.32
C LEU A 633 -10.82 20.48 4.86
N THR A 634 -11.15 19.27 4.43
CA THR A 634 -11.70 18.98 3.12
C THR A 634 -13.11 18.42 3.30
N VAL A 635 -14.11 19.03 2.66
CA VAL A 635 -15.52 18.64 2.76
C VAL A 635 -16.04 18.33 1.36
N PRO A 636 -16.42 17.08 1.08
CA PRO A 636 -17.15 16.73 -0.13
C PRO A 636 -18.62 17.17 -0.04
N PHE A 637 -19.20 17.55 -1.17
CA PHE A 637 -20.60 17.90 -1.32
C PHE A 637 -21.21 17.12 -2.51
N PRO A 638 -22.55 17.03 -2.56
CA PRO A 638 -23.24 16.41 -3.67
C PRO A 638 -22.82 16.96 -5.03
N ALA A 639 -22.98 16.14 -6.08
CA ALA A 639 -22.60 16.46 -7.45
C ALA A 639 -21.10 16.79 -7.61
N GLN A 640 -20.23 16.09 -6.88
CA GLN A 640 -18.76 16.17 -6.98
C GLN A 640 -18.16 17.57 -6.68
N TRP A 641 -18.83 18.37 -5.88
CA TRP A 641 -18.23 19.57 -5.33
C TRP A 641 -17.37 19.23 -4.12
N THR A 642 -16.29 19.97 -3.93
CA THR A 642 -15.40 19.83 -2.77
C THR A 642 -14.97 21.20 -2.31
N LEU A 643 -15.01 21.45 -1.01
CA LEU A 643 -14.44 22.63 -0.37
C LEU A 643 -13.21 22.20 0.43
N ALA A 644 -12.08 22.85 0.23
CA ALA A 644 -10.90 22.67 1.08
C ALA A 644 -10.51 24.00 1.71
N LEU A 645 -10.22 23.97 2.99
CA LEU A 645 -9.77 25.11 3.80
C LEU A 645 -8.48 24.75 4.50
N GLU A 646 -7.54 25.67 4.55
CA GLU A 646 -6.31 25.53 5.33
C GLU A 646 -6.05 26.80 6.12
N ALA A 647 -5.66 26.65 7.37
CA ALA A 647 -5.21 27.73 8.22
C ALA A 647 -3.93 27.32 8.96
N GLY A 648 -2.99 28.25 9.04
CA GLY A 648 -1.72 28.01 9.72
C GLY A 648 -1.24 29.26 10.45
N SER A 649 -0.47 29.05 11.53
CA SER A 649 0.23 30.12 12.23
C SER A 649 1.46 29.58 12.96
N GLY A 650 2.42 30.46 13.22
CA GLY A 650 3.62 30.09 13.94
C GLY A 650 4.41 31.31 14.45
N THR A 651 5.37 31.03 15.31
CA THR A 651 6.24 32.04 15.88
C THR A 651 7.65 31.52 16.16
N VAL A 652 8.64 32.39 16.10
CA VAL A 652 10.04 32.14 16.42
C VAL A 652 10.44 33.00 17.60
N PHE A 653 11.16 32.45 18.54
CA PHE A 653 11.73 33.10 19.70
C PHE A 653 13.26 33.09 19.64
N GLY A 654 13.92 33.98 20.38
CA GLY A 654 15.37 34.07 20.43
C GLY A 654 15.97 34.83 19.24
N HIS A 655 17.13 34.42 18.80
CA HIS A 655 17.92 35.03 17.72
C HIS A 655 18.07 34.05 16.55
N PRO A 656 17.01 33.82 15.77
CA PRO A 656 17.06 32.90 14.63
C PRO A 656 17.90 33.51 13.50
N PRO A 657 18.67 32.68 12.76
CA PRO A 657 19.25 33.12 11.51
C PRO A 657 18.16 33.27 10.44
N LEU A 658 18.46 34.00 9.35
CA LEU A 658 17.51 34.27 8.27
C LEU A 658 16.84 33.01 7.72
N GLN A 659 17.59 31.90 7.58
CA GLN A 659 17.08 30.62 7.06
C GLN A 659 16.15 29.87 8.02
N ARG A 660 15.95 30.35 9.24
CA ARG A 660 15.03 29.75 10.22
C ARG A 660 13.82 30.65 10.56
N LEU A 661 13.70 31.80 9.88
CA LEU A 661 12.46 32.55 9.83
C LEU A 661 11.40 31.81 9.02
N TYR A 662 10.14 32.18 9.18
CA TYR A 662 9.07 31.70 8.30
C TYR A 662 9.10 32.44 6.98
N HIS A 663 9.09 31.68 5.85
CA HIS A 663 9.11 32.19 4.51
C HIS A 663 7.83 31.78 3.77
N LEU A 664 7.04 32.72 3.31
CA LEU A 664 5.78 32.50 2.59
C LEU A 664 5.90 32.98 1.14
N GLY A 665 5.23 32.29 0.24
CA GLY A 665 5.22 32.44 -1.21
C GLY A 665 5.30 31.08 -1.89
N GLY A 666 4.94 31.02 -3.16
CA GLY A 666 4.90 29.78 -3.93
C GLY A 666 3.61 28.96 -3.78
N PRO A 667 3.50 27.82 -4.44
CA PRO A 667 2.25 27.08 -4.66
C PRO A 667 1.61 26.52 -3.38
N TYR A 668 2.37 26.39 -2.30
CA TYR A 668 1.89 25.81 -1.06
C TYR A 668 1.46 26.83 -0.01
N THR A 669 1.63 28.14 -0.26
CA THR A 669 1.23 29.21 0.67
C THR A 669 0.53 30.37 -0.04
N LEU A 670 1.24 31.20 -0.79
CA LEU A 670 0.72 32.36 -1.55
C LEU A 670 1.05 32.16 -3.03
N ARG A 671 0.12 31.62 -3.79
CA ARG A 671 0.37 31.16 -5.17
C ARG A 671 0.73 32.28 -6.17
N ALA A 672 0.37 33.52 -5.91
CA ALA A 672 0.76 34.64 -6.77
C ALA A 672 1.97 35.42 -6.29
N PHE A 673 2.87 34.76 -5.56
CA PHE A 673 4.10 35.39 -5.04
C PHE A 673 5.28 34.43 -5.11
N GLU A 674 6.47 34.98 -5.33
CA GLU A 674 7.73 34.23 -5.26
C GLU A 674 7.94 33.62 -3.88
N PRO A 675 8.63 32.49 -3.76
CA PRO A 675 9.06 31.95 -2.48
C PRO A 675 9.82 32.99 -1.65
N GLY A 676 9.45 33.15 -0.37
CA GLY A 676 10.05 34.14 0.50
C GLY A 676 9.58 35.58 0.28
N ALA A 677 8.55 35.82 -0.53
CA ALA A 677 7.98 37.16 -0.72
C ALA A 677 7.53 37.82 0.59
N ALA A 678 7.12 37.02 1.58
CA ALA A 678 6.94 37.45 2.96
C ALA A 678 7.79 36.59 3.87
N ALA A 679 8.59 37.21 4.75
CA ALA A 679 9.41 36.49 5.70
C ALA A 679 9.38 37.19 7.07
N GLY A 680 9.45 36.41 8.16
CA GLY A 680 9.41 36.99 9.49
C GLY A 680 9.46 35.98 10.63
N GLN A 681 9.49 36.52 11.85
CA GLN A 681 9.49 35.75 13.10
C GLN A 681 8.12 35.14 13.42
N ALA A 682 7.06 35.69 12.84
CA ALA A 682 5.73 35.13 13.00
C ALA A 682 4.97 35.17 11.67
N PHE A 683 4.00 34.27 11.52
CA PHE A 683 3.15 34.23 10.35
C PHE A 683 1.72 33.80 10.70
N TRP A 684 0.80 34.13 9.80
CA TRP A 684 -0.47 33.44 9.63
C TRP A 684 -0.70 33.17 8.14
N LEU A 685 -1.45 32.12 7.84
CA LEU A 685 -1.83 31.64 6.51
C LEU A 685 -3.29 31.22 6.53
N ALA A 686 -4.05 31.59 5.50
CA ALA A 686 -5.41 31.12 5.24
C ALA A 686 -5.56 30.82 3.76
N ARG A 687 -6.06 29.66 3.40
CA ARG A 687 -6.30 29.22 2.02
C ARG A 687 -7.69 28.61 1.92
N ALA A 688 -8.35 28.85 0.81
CA ALA A 688 -9.63 28.27 0.49
C ALA A 688 -9.67 27.84 -0.97
N GLU A 689 -10.22 26.67 -1.22
CA GLU A 689 -10.40 26.10 -2.57
C GLU A 689 -11.82 25.54 -2.70
N LEU A 690 -12.46 25.83 -3.83
CA LEU A 690 -13.73 25.25 -4.22
C LEU A 690 -13.54 24.54 -5.56
N GLY A 691 -13.69 23.22 -5.53
CA GLY A 691 -13.47 22.37 -6.69
C GLY A 691 -14.75 21.71 -7.18
N LYS A 692 -14.83 21.52 -8.51
CA LYS A 692 -15.87 20.73 -9.18
C LYS A 692 -15.20 19.60 -9.93
N GLY A 693 -15.54 18.36 -9.59
CA GLY A 693 -15.10 17.16 -10.30
C GLY A 693 -15.86 16.93 -11.60
N PHE A 694 -15.15 16.41 -12.60
CA PHE A 694 -15.68 16.00 -13.89
C PHE A 694 -15.09 14.63 -14.24
N ARG A 695 -15.92 13.73 -14.73
CA ARG A 695 -15.49 12.44 -15.26
C ARG A 695 -15.29 12.54 -16.76
N VAL A 696 -14.21 11.94 -17.24
CA VAL A 696 -14.00 11.67 -18.66
C VAL A 696 -14.12 10.16 -18.82
N ALA A 697 -15.17 9.71 -19.45
CA ALA A 697 -15.35 8.30 -19.77
C ALA A 697 -14.18 7.82 -20.66
N SER A 698 -13.56 6.72 -20.29
CA SER A 698 -12.57 6.06 -21.13
C SER A 698 -13.28 5.07 -22.05
N ASN A 699 -12.93 5.11 -23.32
CA ASN A 699 -13.50 4.25 -24.35
C ASN A 699 -12.57 3.06 -24.67
N ASP A 700 -11.68 2.71 -23.76
CA ASP A 700 -10.58 1.78 -24.00
C ASP A 700 -10.89 0.30 -23.73
N GLY A 701 -12.11 -0.05 -23.52
CA GLY A 701 -12.51 -1.46 -23.41
C GLY A 701 -11.84 -2.27 -22.27
N TYR A 702 -11.09 -1.63 -21.39
CA TYR A 702 -10.37 -2.26 -20.28
C TYR A 702 -11.01 -1.97 -18.91
N GLY A 703 -12.16 -1.28 -18.85
CA GLY A 703 -12.90 -1.08 -17.59
C GLY A 703 -12.18 -0.27 -16.50
N ILE A 704 -10.96 0.23 -16.76
CA ILE A 704 -10.32 1.23 -15.92
C ILE A 704 -10.97 2.56 -16.31
N GLY A 705 -12.15 2.78 -15.77
CA GLY A 705 -13.02 3.88 -16.09
C GLY A 705 -12.31 5.21 -16.04
N GLY A 706 -12.79 6.16 -16.78
CA GLY A 706 -12.21 7.46 -17.07
C GLY A 706 -11.54 8.19 -15.92
N SER A 707 -10.59 9.03 -16.27
CA SER A 707 -9.92 9.90 -15.31
C SER A 707 -10.84 11.01 -14.85
N THR A 708 -10.92 11.24 -13.55
CA THR A 708 -11.55 12.44 -13.01
C THR A 708 -10.55 13.57 -12.96
N PHE A 709 -10.91 14.69 -13.52
CA PHE A 709 -10.22 15.92 -13.25
C PHE A 709 -11.13 16.87 -12.47
N ARG A 710 -10.52 17.76 -11.71
CA ARG A 710 -11.25 18.75 -10.91
C ARG A 710 -10.83 20.14 -11.33
N VAL A 711 -11.79 20.99 -11.65
CA VAL A 711 -11.57 22.43 -11.83
C VAL A 711 -11.75 23.12 -10.50
N VAL A 712 -10.82 23.99 -10.12
CA VAL A 712 -10.74 24.59 -8.80
C VAL A 712 -10.66 26.11 -8.93
N ALA A 713 -11.47 26.82 -8.17
CA ALA A 713 -11.27 28.23 -7.86
C ALA A 713 -10.66 28.34 -6.46
N PHE A 714 -9.70 29.24 -6.28
CA PHE A 714 -9.03 29.37 -5.00
C PHE A 714 -8.69 30.80 -4.61
N GLY A 715 -8.48 30.98 -3.29
CA GLY A 715 -7.96 32.20 -2.70
C GLY A 715 -6.99 31.89 -1.57
N ASP A 716 -5.89 32.65 -1.53
CA ASP A 716 -4.87 32.56 -0.49
C ASP A 716 -4.69 33.93 0.16
N ALA A 717 -4.49 33.96 1.47
CA ALA A 717 -4.12 35.15 2.20
C ALA A 717 -3.07 34.79 3.27
N ALA A 718 -2.04 35.58 3.41
CA ALA A 718 -1.03 35.31 4.42
C ALA A 718 -0.26 36.60 4.79
N TRP A 719 0.37 36.52 5.95
CA TRP A 719 1.28 37.51 6.49
C TRP A 719 2.47 36.83 7.16
N ALA A 720 3.64 37.40 6.98
CA ALA A 720 4.81 37.07 7.80
C ALA A 720 5.57 38.37 8.10
N GLY A 721 6.03 38.50 9.33
CA GLY A 721 6.69 39.72 9.77
C GLY A 721 7.25 39.62 11.20
N ASP A 722 7.52 40.75 11.80
CA ASP A 722 7.94 40.83 13.17
C ASP A 722 6.83 40.32 14.12
N ARG A 723 7.20 39.52 15.09
CA ARG A 723 6.25 38.95 16.07
C ARG A 723 5.43 40.01 16.82
N ASP A 724 6.06 41.13 17.16
CA ASP A 724 5.40 42.23 17.90
C ASP A 724 4.39 43.00 17.04
N ALA A 725 4.48 42.88 15.70
CA ALA A 725 3.57 43.46 14.74
C ALA A 725 2.58 42.47 14.12
N PHE A 726 2.28 41.37 14.82
CA PHE A 726 1.51 40.25 14.29
C PHE A 726 0.20 40.66 13.62
N GLY A 727 0.14 40.43 12.29
CA GLY A 727 -1.08 40.55 11.48
C GLY A 727 -1.60 41.96 11.20
N THR A 728 -0.90 43.02 11.56
CA THR A 728 -1.42 44.38 11.50
C THR A 728 -1.34 45.02 10.12
N GLU A 729 -0.22 44.88 9.40
CA GLU A 729 0.00 45.51 8.10
C GLU A 729 0.78 44.56 7.18
N GLY A 730 0.73 44.81 5.87
CA GLY A 730 1.58 44.16 4.87
C GLY A 730 1.13 42.73 4.50
N TRP A 731 -0.06 42.27 4.89
CA TRP A 731 -0.55 40.96 4.42
C TRP A 731 -0.81 40.97 2.92
N ARG A 732 -0.62 39.79 2.32
CA ARG A 732 -0.72 39.54 0.88
C ARG A 732 -1.88 38.60 0.57
N ALA A 733 -2.44 38.71 -0.65
CA ALA A 733 -3.48 37.81 -1.10
C ALA A 733 -3.38 37.51 -2.57
N SER A 734 -3.78 36.32 -2.94
CA SER A 734 -3.92 35.85 -4.32
C SER A 734 -5.29 35.23 -4.55
N LEU A 735 -5.75 35.32 -5.80
CA LEU A 735 -6.91 34.60 -6.33
C LEU A 735 -6.49 33.87 -7.57
N GLY A 736 -7.16 32.79 -7.89
CA GLY A 736 -6.84 32.04 -9.07
C GLY A 736 -7.79 30.89 -9.36
N ALA A 737 -7.45 30.19 -10.43
CA ALA A 737 -8.11 28.99 -10.85
C ALA A 737 -7.08 27.95 -11.27
N GLY A 738 -7.45 26.70 -11.17
CA GLY A 738 -6.58 25.62 -11.56
C GLY A 738 -7.36 24.35 -11.89
N PHE A 739 -6.61 23.34 -12.28
CA PHE A 739 -7.18 22.03 -12.41
C PHE A 739 -6.25 20.97 -11.80
N SER A 740 -6.84 19.92 -11.28
CA SER A 740 -6.12 18.82 -10.68
C SER A 740 -6.57 17.49 -11.24
N VAL A 741 -5.65 16.54 -11.27
CA VAL A 741 -5.89 15.13 -11.60
C VAL A 741 -5.41 14.26 -10.45
N MET A 742 -5.89 13.01 -10.40
CA MET A 742 -5.51 12.04 -9.38
C MET A 742 -5.70 12.57 -7.95
N ASP A 743 -6.90 13.11 -7.68
CA ASP A 743 -7.26 13.68 -6.37
C ASP A 743 -6.24 14.71 -5.85
N GLY A 744 -5.76 15.61 -6.71
CA GLY A 744 -4.80 16.65 -6.36
C GLY A 744 -3.33 16.21 -6.36
N LEU A 745 -3.03 14.97 -6.73
CA LEU A 745 -1.64 14.52 -6.83
C LEU A 745 -0.85 15.31 -7.87
N LEU A 746 -1.48 15.67 -8.99
CA LEU A 746 -0.92 16.60 -9.98
C LEU A 746 -1.82 17.82 -10.15
N ARG A 747 -1.24 19.01 -10.05
CA ARG A 747 -1.95 20.28 -10.02
C ARG A 747 -1.37 21.30 -11.02
N PHE A 748 -2.26 22.05 -11.67
CA PHE A 748 -1.95 23.17 -12.56
C PHE A 748 -2.75 24.38 -12.12
N ASP A 749 -2.09 25.47 -11.71
CA ASP A 749 -2.74 26.66 -11.18
C ASP A 749 -2.26 27.93 -11.91
N ILE A 750 -3.21 28.82 -12.18
CA ILE A 750 -2.95 30.21 -12.59
C ILE A 750 -3.43 31.10 -11.45
N ALA A 751 -2.53 31.90 -10.90
CA ALA A 751 -2.78 32.76 -9.75
C ALA A 751 -2.44 34.23 -10.08
N HIS A 752 -3.25 35.15 -9.56
CA HIS A 752 -3.04 36.60 -9.65
C HIS A 752 -2.96 37.22 -8.26
N ALA A 753 -1.97 38.10 -8.05
CA ALA A 753 -1.84 38.85 -6.80
C ALA A 753 -2.90 39.96 -6.75
N VAL A 754 -3.79 39.90 -5.79
CA VAL A 754 -4.86 40.91 -5.59
C VAL A 754 -4.54 41.91 -4.48
N ARG A 755 -3.56 41.57 -3.63
CA ARG A 755 -3.05 42.46 -2.59
C ARG A 755 -1.57 42.20 -2.33
N GLY A 756 -0.78 43.29 -2.29
CA GLY A 756 0.66 43.22 -2.05
C GLY A 756 1.50 42.91 -3.29
N GLY A 757 0.89 42.91 -4.46
CA GLY A 757 1.50 42.68 -5.77
C GLY A 757 0.45 42.81 -6.89
N ASP A 758 0.90 42.62 -8.13
CA ASP A 758 0.08 42.69 -9.38
C ASP A 758 0.60 41.68 -10.41
N ALA A 759 1.15 40.58 -9.97
CA ALA A 759 1.79 39.61 -10.86
C ALA A 759 0.89 38.37 -11.08
N TRP A 760 1.08 37.74 -12.25
CA TRP A 760 0.50 36.47 -12.60
C TRP A 760 1.54 35.37 -12.48
N PHE A 761 1.10 34.19 -11.96
CA PHE A 761 1.93 33.03 -11.77
C PHE A 761 1.26 31.80 -12.35
N LEU A 762 2.06 30.93 -12.95
CA LEU A 762 1.67 29.61 -13.44
C LEU A 762 2.47 28.57 -12.65
N HIS A 763 1.80 27.64 -12.02
CA HIS A 763 2.43 26.57 -11.26
C HIS A 763 2.02 25.18 -11.77
N ILE A 764 3.00 24.27 -11.79
CA ILE A 764 2.80 22.83 -11.97
C ILE A 764 3.43 22.15 -10.75
N TYR A 765 2.63 21.53 -9.92
CA TYR A 765 3.12 20.96 -8.67
C TYR A 765 2.35 19.71 -8.25
N ALA A 766 2.90 18.96 -7.32
CA ALA A 766 2.31 17.75 -6.79
C ALA A 766 1.73 17.99 -5.39
N ASP A 767 0.77 17.13 -5.03
CA ASP A 767 0.19 17.08 -3.69
C ASP A 767 -0.42 18.42 -3.23
N GLY A 768 -1.35 18.93 -4.06
CA GLY A 768 -2.14 20.11 -3.75
C GLY A 768 -3.03 19.94 -2.50
N LEU A 769 -3.67 21.04 -2.06
CA LEU A 769 -4.57 21.02 -0.91
C LEU A 769 -5.81 20.15 -1.17
N MET A 770 -6.27 20.16 -2.43
CA MET A 770 -7.46 19.44 -2.89
C MET A 770 -7.11 18.48 -4.01
#